data_a6887e9ecae843d1a10077c7e59d16a4
#
_entry.id   a6887e9ecae843d1a10077c7e59d16a4
#
_cell.length_a   1.000
_cell.length_b   1.000
_cell.length_c   1.000
_cell.angle_alpha   90.00
_cell.angle_beta   90.00
_cell.angle_gamma   90.00
#
_symmetry.space_group_name_H-M   'P 1'
#
loop_
_entity.id
_entity.type
_entity.pdbx_description
1 polymer ?
#
loop_
_entity_poly.entity_id
_entity_poly.type
_entity_poly.pdbx_seq_one_letter_code
_entity_poly.pdbx_strand_id
1 'polypeptide(L)'
;MKKLITLFISVILLTTIFSGCLGNENEERTLGKLIIAYEIKESSQEIDSNPEMLANYLTEKLNYDVSIFSVDSEGAMIEALRFGNADIAIMDAGSAWIGWQQYDLGVMAADLNVDYRTYYNSNAWVRSDSDVAKAFLDDDPYSDPFALLSGKPSCHTGWLNSVGMLLPMGFLIGHGYANVIGDPNDVETIRNTIYGFFDANSTIPEIGTPYYGHSGALRCLSEEIGDVAFIEENTVEILCNNDLEQENEFWCLEKEEYIGLPAFGQSPSNSVVYNPSLLDYNLTNDITEVLVNMKNDPIALNILSDILNTPGFEAVNTTSHLGSYSKLISNIPGISSYYNDKYTLNSTLSSSMEKVIIAIKNDTGSDIDSQIISDYLHSILGVEVITYEINSEGEIIESLKLGTIDLAILDSPSAAWIAWKEFELVAMAAMQGMDERTHYNTAAYVKMDSNIASAYLDDDLDTNPYSLLEGKISCHSEKMSLAGMVLPVGYLIDEGYIKNINNSKNIEDLNDIILNFFDPLSSIPENGESYYGNLGALKCLSDDFGDIAFVEEGNLESYCENEDEGDNLDWCLNSGEYVALPFDIKIPTSTVIYNPENLDVQSRTAILNAFMSLNFEMYLENYSFSGKTHTGCYDISIHVIDEESEKEACGSEILKNMFNSSGVVRVTSQEHLSHFSNLVSNIPGISEYYIEYFKIFEEET
;
A
#
# COMPACT_ATOMS: atom_id res chain seq x y z
N MET A 1 -28.97 41.75 52.00
CA MET A 1 -27.88 40.76 51.82
C MET A 1 -27.83 40.09 50.44
N LYS A 2 -28.94 39.63 49.84
CA LYS A 2 -28.87 39.01 48.51
C LYS A 2 -28.39 39.91 47.35
N LYS A 3 -28.70 41.20 47.34
CA LYS A 3 -28.25 42.15 46.31
C LYS A 3 -26.76 42.54 46.43
N LEU A 4 -26.20 42.45 47.63
CA LEU A 4 -24.78 42.76 47.86
C LEU A 4 -23.87 41.59 47.40
N ILE A 5 -24.34 40.34 47.53
CA ILE A 5 -23.62 39.15 47.11
C ILE A 5 -23.57 39.05 45.57
N THR A 6 -24.64 39.43 44.88
CA THR A 6 -24.64 39.43 43.39
C THR A 6 -23.71 40.50 42.81
N LEU A 7 -23.57 41.63 43.46
CA LEU A 7 -22.65 42.67 43.03
C LEU A 7 -21.16 42.27 43.24
N PHE A 8 -20.87 41.54 44.33
CA PHE A 8 -19.51 41.03 44.60
C PHE A 8 -19.06 39.94 43.65
N ILE A 9 -19.98 39.02 43.25
CA ILE A 9 -19.70 37.98 42.27
C ILE A 9 -19.52 38.57 40.86
N SER A 10 -20.28 39.59 40.48
CA SER A 10 -20.10 40.29 39.21
C SER A 10 -18.80 41.12 39.13
N VAL A 11 -18.29 41.65 40.23
CA VAL A 11 -17.01 42.37 40.27
C VAL A 11 -15.82 41.40 40.22
N ILE A 12 -15.92 40.23 40.85
CA ILE A 12 -14.88 39.17 40.75
C ILE A 12 -14.79 38.58 39.34
N LEU A 13 -15.92 38.40 38.62
CA LEU A 13 -15.92 37.95 37.23
C LEU A 13 -15.41 39.02 36.24
N LEU A 14 -15.51 40.30 36.53
CA LEU A 14 -14.98 41.37 35.66
C LEU A 14 -13.49 41.67 35.90
N THR A 15 -12.90 41.29 37.04
CA THR A 15 -11.47 41.45 37.28
C THR A 15 -10.60 40.32 36.73
N THR A 16 -11.17 39.18 36.32
CA THR A 16 -10.44 38.11 35.67
C THR A 16 -10.29 38.26 34.15
N ILE A 17 -10.96 39.28 33.53
CA ILE A 17 -10.90 39.52 32.08
C ILE A 17 -9.83 40.60 31.72
N PHE A 18 -9.22 41.33 32.68
CA PHE A 18 -8.26 42.39 32.42
C PHE A 18 -6.85 42.17 32.99
N SER A 19 -6.47 40.90 33.28
CA SER A 19 -5.10 40.58 33.71
C SER A 19 -4.27 39.90 32.60
N GLY A 20 -4.50 40.25 31.37
CA GLY A 20 -3.73 39.74 30.26
C GLY A 20 -3.32 40.82 29.30
N CYS A 21 -2.32 41.64 29.65
CA CYS A 21 -1.41 42.33 28.75
C CYS A 21 -0.60 43.39 29.55
N LEU A 22 0.56 43.00 29.99
CA LEU A 22 1.78 43.82 30.17
C LEU A 22 2.77 43.01 31.04
N GLY A 23 3.54 42.20 30.40
CA GLY A 23 4.71 41.54 30.97
C GLY A 23 5.50 40.90 29.83
N ASN A 24 6.68 41.44 29.52
CA ASN A 24 7.74 40.74 28.86
C ASN A 24 8.13 39.55 29.75
N GLU A 25 7.48 38.44 29.60
CA GLU A 25 7.99 37.16 30.09
C GLU A 25 8.22 36.29 28.83
N ASN A 26 9.42 35.76 28.77
CA ASN A 26 9.69 34.64 27.85
C ASN A 26 8.55 33.62 28.03
N GLU A 27 7.66 33.52 27.07
CA GLU A 27 6.82 32.34 26.97
C GLU A 27 7.81 31.19 26.88
N GLU A 28 7.98 30.42 27.95
CA GLU A 28 8.46 29.05 27.84
C GLU A 28 7.49 28.39 26.87
N ARG A 29 7.92 28.23 25.62
CA ARG A 29 7.22 27.37 24.66
C ARG A 29 7.14 26.01 25.32
N THR A 30 5.96 25.59 25.73
CA THR A 30 5.72 24.19 26.09
C THR A 30 6.05 23.38 24.83
N LEU A 31 7.12 22.60 24.91
CA LEU A 31 7.52 21.69 23.86
C LEU A 31 6.36 20.71 23.59
N GLY A 32 6.10 20.40 22.32
CA GLY A 32 5.24 19.27 21.99
C GLY A 32 5.75 17.99 22.65
N LYS A 33 4.89 17.02 22.89
CA LYS A 33 5.29 15.73 23.46
C LYS A 33 5.41 14.69 22.36
N LEU A 34 6.38 13.79 22.49
CA LEU A 34 6.56 12.61 21.65
C LEU A 34 6.90 11.41 22.55
N ILE A 35 6.17 10.32 22.40
CA ILE A 35 6.31 9.13 23.24
C ILE A 35 6.74 7.96 22.38
N ILE A 36 7.85 7.30 22.75
CA ILE A 36 8.40 6.12 22.08
C ILE A 36 8.04 4.87 22.89
N ALA A 37 7.28 3.93 22.32
CA ALA A 37 7.12 2.62 22.91
C ALA A 37 8.40 1.78 22.70
N TYR A 38 8.91 1.22 23.77
CA TYR A 38 10.15 0.45 23.77
C TYR A 38 10.01 -0.81 24.63
N GLU A 39 10.34 -1.97 24.05
CA GLU A 39 10.32 -3.23 24.76
C GLU A 39 11.52 -3.34 25.70
N ILE A 40 11.26 -3.54 27.00
CA ILE A 40 12.31 -3.74 27.99
C ILE A 40 12.84 -5.17 27.87
N LYS A 41 14.10 -5.30 27.44
CA LYS A 41 14.86 -6.55 27.49
C LYS A 41 15.77 -6.55 28.74
N GLU A 42 16.20 -7.73 29.22
CA GLU A 42 17.12 -7.78 30.33
C GLU A 42 18.41 -6.96 30.10
N SER A 43 18.90 -6.94 28.86
CA SER A 43 20.03 -6.14 28.41
C SER A 43 19.79 -4.62 28.46
N SER A 44 18.54 -4.16 28.42
CA SER A 44 18.19 -2.73 28.46
C SER A 44 18.38 -2.11 29.86
N GLN A 45 18.68 -2.90 30.87
CA GLN A 45 18.95 -2.43 32.23
C GLN A 45 20.41 -1.98 32.41
N GLU A 46 21.27 -2.29 31.44
CA GLU A 46 22.65 -1.80 31.44
C GLU A 46 22.69 -0.32 31.05
N ILE A 47 23.64 0.43 31.59
CA ILE A 47 23.74 1.90 31.39
C ILE A 47 23.92 2.23 29.90
N ASP A 48 24.70 1.44 29.19
CA ASP A 48 25.05 1.70 27.79
C ASP A 48 23.91 1.30 26.80
N SER A 49 22.92 0.53 27.26
CA SER A 49 21.72 0.14 26.50
C SER A 49 20.43 0.83 26.95
N ASN A 50 20.55 1.93 27.69
CA ASN A 50 19.40 2.68 28.22
C ASN A 50 18.68 3.44 27.11
N PRO A 51 17.40 3.14 26.78
CA PRO A 51 16.62 3.79 25.73
C PRO A 51 16.37 5.29 25.97
N GLU A 52 16.55 5.79 27.18
CA GLU A 52 16.47 7.22 27.48
C GLU A 52 17.54 8.03 26.73
N MET A 53 18.65 7.41 26.32
CA MET A 53 19.64 8.09 25.47
C MET A 53 19.07 8.42 24.07
N LEU A 54 18.23 7.55 23.52
CA LEU A 54 17.51 7.82 22.27
C LEU A 54 16.49 8.95 22.45
N ALA A 55 15.72 8.92 23.54
CA ALA A 55 14.74 9.95 23.85
C ALA A 55 15.42 11.33 24.02
N ASN A 56 16.52 11.39 24.75
CA ASN A 56 17.29 12.63 24.94
C ASN A 56 17.86 13.18 23.61
N TYR A 57 18.38 12.31 22.76
CA TYR A 57 18.88 12.67 21.44
C TYR A 57 17.77 13.26 20.56
N LEU A 58 16.62 12.60 20.51
CA LEU A 58 15.47 13.07 19.73
C LEU A 58 14.88 14.38 20.32
N THR A 59 14.89 14.54 21.65
CA THR A 59 14.50 15.80 22.31
C THR A 59 15.34 16.98 21.80
N GLU A 60 16.67 16.78 21.74
CA GLU A 60 17.59 17.83 21.27
C GLU A 60 17.37 18.16 19.77
N LYS A 61 17.14 17.15 18.94
CA LYS A 61 17.04 17.34 17.49
C LYS A 61 15.67 17.84 17.02
N LEU A 62 14.59 17.37 17.65
CA LEU A 62 13.22 17.72 17.26
C LEU A 62 12.66 18.94 17.99
N ASN A 63 13.27 19.33 19.12
CA ASN A 63 12.72 20.33 20.04
C ASN A 63 11.32 19.94 20.56
N TYR A 64 11.15 18.65 20.88
CA TYR A 64 10.00 18.02 21.53
C TYR A 64 10.44 17.45 22.87
N ASP A 65 9.51 17.31 23.81
CA ASP A 65 9.71 16.57 25.06
C ASP A 65 9.51 15.07 24.77
N VAL A 66 10.60 14.37 24.48
CA VAL A 66 10.57 12.94 24.10
C VAL A 66 10.76 12.08 25.33
N SER A 67 9.90 11.07 25.48
CA SER A 67 9.95 10.13 26.60
C SER A 67 9.77 8.68 26.14
N ILE A 68 10.26 7.74 26.97
CA ILE A 68 10.10 6.31 26.73
C ILE A 68 8.86 5.79 27.47
N PHE A 69 8.01 5.08 26.75
CA PHE A 69 6.92 4.27 27.27
C PHE A 69 7.35 2.80 27.26
N SER A 70 7.78 2.31 28.40
CA SER A 70 8.28 0.94 28.54
C SER A 70 7.14 -0.07 28.48
N VAL A 71 7.30 -1.09 27.65
CA VAL A 71 6.37 -2.20 27.49
C VAL A 71 7.09 -3.54 27.61
N ASP A 72 6.36 -4.63 27.78
CA ASP A 72 6.88 -5.98 27.99
C ASP A 72 6.83 -6.87 26.74
N SER A 73 6.23 -6.38 25.65
CA SER A 73 6.08 -7.13 24.40
C SER A 73 5.78 -6.24 23.20
N GLU A 74 6.05 -6.75 22.00
CA GLU A 74 5.69 -6.07 20.75
C GLU A 74 4.15 -5.93 20.59
N GLY A 75 3.37 -6.86 21.14
CA GLY A 75 1.91 -6.71 21.20
C GLY A 75 1.50 -5.49 22.01
N ALA A 76 2.15 -5.23 23.13
CA ALA A 76 1.92 -4.03 23.93
C ALA A 76 2.37 -2.74 23.18
N MET A 77 3.40 -2.80 22.33
CA MET A 77 3.77 -1.69 21.45
C MET A 77 2.66 -1.38 20.42
N ILE A 78 2.10 -2.42 19.79
CA ILE A 78 0.98 -2.27 18.85
C ILE A 78 -0.21 -1.57 19.55
N GLU A 79 -0.58 -2.05 20.75
CA GLU A 79 -1.68 -1.47 21.53
C GLU A 79 -1.37 -0.04 21.98
N ALA A 80 -0.12 0.27 22.36
CA ALA A 80 0.28 1.62 22.74
C ALA A 80 0.13 2.61 21.57
N LEU A 81 0.56 2.23 20.36
CA LEU A 81 0.39 3.05 19.16
C LEU A 81 -1.08 3.21 18.77
N ARG A 82 -1.84 2.11 18.84
CA ARG A 82 -3.26 2.08 18.49
C ARG A 82 -4.09 3.03 19.34
N PHE A 83 -3.83 3.07 20.65
CA PHE A 83 -4.59 3.89 21.59
C PHE A 83 -3.96 5.26 21.88
N GLY A 84 -2.85 5.61 21.22
CA GLY A 84 -2.17 6.90 21.40
C GLY A 84 -1.45 7.04 22.74
N ASN A 85 -1.09 5.91 23.37
CA ASN A 85 -0.22 5.90 24.55
C ASN A 85 1.25 6.04 24.15
N ALA A 86 1.57 5.80 22.88
CA ALA A 86 2.84 6.10 22.24
C ALA A 86 2.61 6.62 20.82
N ASP A 87 3.57 7.39 20.32
CA ASP A 87 3.53 7.98 18.98
C ASP A 87 4.29 7.14 17.95
N ILE A 88 5.43 6.57 18.36
CA ILE A 88 6.26 5.71 17.52
C ILE A 88 6.75 4.47 18.30
N ALA A 89 7.09 3.41 17.57
CA ALA A 89 7.75 2.21 18.11
C ALA A 89 8.67 1.59 17.05
N ILE A 90 9.69 0.85 17.48
CA ILE A 90 10.56 0.05 16.61
C ILE A 90 10.19 -1.41 16.78
N MET A 91 9.74 -2.05 15.69
CA MET A 91 9.13 -3.38 15.72
C MET A 91 9.75 -4.32 14.68
N ASP A 92 9.67 -5.62 14.93
CA ASP A 92 10.04 -6.64 13.95
C ASP A 92 9.06 -6.70 12.75
N ALA A 93 9.44 -7.46 11.71
CA ALA A 93 8.64 -7.59 10.50
C ALA A 93 7.24 -8.16 10.77
N GLY A 94 7.09 -9.11 11.70
CA GLY A 94 5.82 -9.77 11.99
C GLY A 94 4.86 -8.84 12.73
N SER A 95 5.34 -8.16 13.76
CA SER A 95 4.56 -7.21 14.55
C SER A 95 4.21 -5.96 13.74
N ALA A 96 5.15 -5.43 12.94
CA ALA A 96 4.89 -4.32 12.04
C ALA A 96 3.83 -4.69 10.98
N TRP A 97 3.94 -5.91 10.41
CA TRP A 97 2.97 -6.40 9.43
C TRP A 97 1.57 -6.53 10.02
N ILE A 98 1.41 -7.16 11.19
CA ILE A 98 0.08 -7.33 11.81
C ILE A 98 -0.47 -5.99 12.30
N GLY A 99 0.37 -5.09 12.80
CA GLY A 99 0.01 -3.72 13.16
C GLY A 99 -0.53 -2.95 11.96
N TRP A 100 0.13 -3.07 10.81
CA TRP A 100 -0.37 -2.52 9.55
C TRP A 100 -1.67 -3.19 9.11
N GLN A 101 -1.71 -4.53 9.04
CA GLN A 101 -2.85 -5.27 8.50
C GLN A 101 -4.14 -5.12 9.34
N GLN A 102 -4.03 -4.91 10.63
CA GLN A 102 -5.21 -4.89 11.52
C GLN A 102 -5.55 -3.51 12.10
N TYR A 103 -4.57 -2.61 12.21
CA TYR A 103 -4.76 -1.36 12.92
C TYR A 103 -4.30 -0.13 12.16
N ASP A 104 -4.08 -0.24 10.85
CA ASP A 104 -3.66 0.87 9.99
C ASP A 104 -2.38 1.59 10.44
N LEU A 105 -1.51 0.89 11.18
CA LEU A 105 -0.24 1.48 11.57
C LEU A 105 0.66 1.64 10.35
N GLY A 106 1.31 2.78 10.24
CA GLY A 106 2.23 3.12 9.16
C GLY A 106 3.69 2.85 9.51
N VAL A 107 4.54 2.72 8.50
CA VAL A 107 6.00 2.66 8.65
C VAL A 107 6.60 3.91 8.04
N MET A 108 7.47 4.63 8.78
CA MET A 108 8.13 5.84 8.32
C MET A 108 9.61 5.65 8.01
N ALA A 109 10.26 4.71 8.69
CA ALA A 109 11.66 4.38 8.49
C ALA A 109 11.90 2.91 8.82
N ALA A 110 13.01 2.35 8.33
CA ALA A 110 13.47 1.02 8.65
C ALA A 110 14.96 1.04 9.03
N ASP A 111 15.35 0.17 9.95
CA ASP A 111 16.75 0.00 10.28
C ASP A 111 17.52 -0.67 9.14
N LEU A 112 18.83 -0.47 9.13
CA LEU A 112 19.72 -1.08 8.17
C LEU A 112 20.35 -2.33 8.77
N ASN A 113 20.45 -3.40 7.98
CA ASN A 113 21.25 -4.56 8.32
C ASN A 113 22.76 -4.30 8.06
N VAL A 114 23.61 -5.28 8.34
CA VAL A 114 25.05 -5.19 8.14
C VAL A 114 25.45 -4.90 6.69
N ASP A 115 24.62 -5.22 5.72
CA ASP A 115 24.80 -4.96 4.30
C ASP A 115 24.23 -3.60 3.87
N TYR A 116 23.82 -2.77 4.80
CA TYR A 116 23.16 -1.47 4.56
C TYR A 116 21.87 -1.58 3.75
N ARG A 117 21.10 -2.66 3.91
CA ARG A 117 19.77 -2.87 3.32
C ARG A 117 18.70 -2.87 4.40
N THR A 118 17.49 -2.50 4.03
CA THR A 118 16.29 -2.53 4.90
C THR A 118 15.55 -3.87 4.86
N TYR A 119 16.20 -4.92 4.36
CA TYR A 119 15.60 -6.26 4.21
C TYR A 119 16.68 -7.35 4.19
N TYR A 120 16.23 -8.57 4.43
CA TYR A 120 16.99 -9.82 4.30
C TYR A 120 16.41 -10.66 3.16
N ASN A 121 17.22 -11.08 2.19
CA ASN A 121 16.76 -11.96 1.12
C ASN A 121 16.63 -13.40 1.59
N SER A 122 15.51 -14.04 1.24
CA SER A 122 15.29 -15.47 1.43
C SER A 122 15.64 -16.22 0.14
N ASN A 123 16.57 -17.17 0.24
CA ASN A 123 17.04 -17.98 -0.88
C ASN A 123 16.90 -19.48 -0.57
N ALA A 124 16.66 -20.25 -1.63
CA ALA A 124 16.84 -21.69 -1.60
C ALA A 124 18.27 -22.02 -2.04
N TRP A 125 18.99 -22.77 -1.22
CA TRP A 125 20.33 -23.27 -1.52
C TRP A 125 20.29 -24.77 -1.74
N VAL A 126 20.99 -25.24 -2.77
CA VAL A 126 21.09 -26.65 -3.14
C VAL A 126 22.54 -27.02 -3.42
N ARG A 127 22.86 -28.32 -3.41
CA ARG A 127 24.19 -28.77 -3.83
C ARG A 127 24.35 -28.65 -5.34
N SER A 128 25.56 -28.31 -5.79
CA SER A 128 25.89 -28.07 -7.20
C SER A 128 25.72 -29.30 -8.10
N ASP A 129 25.80 -30.52 -7.53
CA ASP A 129 25.62 -31.77 -8.25
C ASP A 129 24.14 -32.20 -8.42
N SER A 130 23.23 -31.51 -7.73
CA SER A 130 21.79 -31.80 -7.76
C SER A 130 21.14 -31.57 -9.14
N ASP A 131 20.00 -32.19 -9.39
CA ASP A 131 19.19 -31.96 -10.58
C ASP A 131 18.56 -30.55 -10.56
N VAL A 132 18.25 -30.01 -9.39
CA VAL A 132 17.74 -28.64 -9.20
C VAL A 132 18.80 -27.63 -9.63
N ALA A 133 20.06 -27.81 -9.19
CA ALA A 133 21.16 -26.95 -9.61
C ALA A 133 21.38 -27.00 -11.13
N LYS A 134 21.33 -28.20 -11.72
CA LYS A 134 21.48 -28.36 -13.18
C LYS A 134 20.37 -27.69 -13.96
N ALA A 135 19.11 -27.81 -13.51
CA ALA A 135 17.97 -27.15 -14.12
C ALA A 135 18.03 -25.61 -14.00
N PHE A 136 18.65 -25.10 -12.94
CA PHE A 136 18.86 -23.66 -12.78
C PHE A 136 19.97 -23.12 -13.69
N LEU A 137 21.01 -23.95 -13.95
CA LEU A 137 22.21 -23.55 -14.69
C LEU A 137 22.17 -23.89 -16.20
N ASP A 138 21.15 -24.60 -16.70
CA ASP A 138 21.08 -25.10 -18.08
C ASP A 138 20.60 -24.05 -19.11
N ASP A 139 20.27 -22.82 -18.68
CA ASP A 139 19.71 -21.75 -19.52
C ASP A 139 18.45 -22.13 -20.33
N ASP A 140 17.79 -23.26 -20.00
CA ASP A 140 16.54 -23.67 -20.64
C ASP A 140 15.35 -22.97 -19.98
N PRO A 141 14.62 -22.09 -20.68
CA PRO A 141 13.46 -21.39 -20.10
C PRO A 141 12.28 -22.34 -19.74
N TYR A 142 12.34 -23.61 -20.15
CA TYR A 142 11.36 -24.62 -19.77
C TYR A 142 11.78 -25.45 -18.55
N SER A 143 13.03 -25.30 -18.09
CA SER A 143 13.50 -25.90 -16.84
C SER A 143 13.04 -25.05 -15.67
N ASP A 144 12.29 -25.65 -14.76
CA ASP A 144 11.79 -24.98 -13.54
C ASP A 144 12.43 -25.61 -12.30
N PRO A 145 13.46 -24.97 -11.72
CA PRO A 145 14.14 -25.51 -10.55
C PRO A 145 13.24 -25.58 -9.31
N PHE A 146 12.23 -24.72 -9.17
CA PHE A 146 11.31 -24.76 -8.03
C PHE A 146 10.32 -25.93 -8.12
N ALA A 147 9.86 -26.30 -9.32
CA ALA A 147 9.03 -27.48 -9.54
C ALA A 147 9.78 -28.77 -9.17
N LEU A 148 11.11 -28.83 -9.37
CA LEU A 148 11.95 -29.97 -9.02
C LEU A 148 12.21 -30.14 -7.52
N LEU A 149 11.80 -29.19 -6.69
CA LEU A 149 11.86 -29.32 -5.23
C LEU A 149 10.80 -30.28 -4.68
N SER A 150 9.75 -30.53 -5.44
CA SER A 150 8.69 -31.47 -5.05
C SER A 150 9.23 -32.88 -4.79
N GLY A 151 8.89 -33.46 -3.64
CA GLY A 151 9.32 -34.78 -3.20
C GLY A 151 10.75 -34.86 -2.72
N LYS A 152 11.48 -33.74 -2.55
CA LYS A 152 12.82 -33.69 -1.98
C LYS A 152 12.77 -33.30 -0.51
N PRO A 153 13.61 -33.85 0.39
CA PRO A 153 13.68 -33.39 1.76
C PRO A 153 14.22 -31.95 1.83
N SER A 154 13.56 -31.10 2.63
CA SER A 154 13.93 -29.71 2.81
C SER A 154 14.47 -29.42 4.23
N CYS A 155 15.37 -28.45 4.31
CA CYS A 155 15.96 -27.96 5.55
C CYS A 155 15.43 -26.56 5.85
N HIS A 156 14.60 -26.43 6.88
CA HIS A 156 14.06 -25.17 7.37
C HIS A 156 14.82 -24.67 8.57
N THR A 157 14.86 -23.36 8.82
CA THR A 157 15.59 -22.76 9.95
C THR A 157 14.89 -22.94 11.30
N GLY A 158 13.62 -23.25 11.30
CA GLY A 158 12.79 -23.42 12.49
C GLY A 158 11.33 -23.08 12.24
N TRP A 159 10.48 -23.44 13.20
CA TRP A 159 9.04 -23.22 13.09
C TRP A 159 8.69 -21.75 12.94
N LEU A 160 7.93 -21.40 11.89
CA LEU A 160 7.45 -20.06 11.55
C LEU A 160 8.52 -18.97 11.43
N ASN A 161 9.77 -19.35 11.20
CA ASN A 161 10.83 -18.39 10.89
C ASN A 161 10.56 -17.74 9.53
N SER A 162 10.66 -16.41 9.48
CA SER A 162 10.31 -15.64 8.27
C SER A 162 11.11 -16.07 7.05
N VAL A 163 12.46 -16.02 7.13
CA VAL A 163 13.34 -16.29 5.98
C VAL A 163 13.39 -17.77 5.62
N GLY A 164 13.44 -18.65 6.62
CA GLY A 164 13.67 -20.08 6.40
C GLY A 164 12.41 -20.93 6.28
N MET A 165 11.22 -20.38 6.51
CA MET A 165 9.98 -21.14 6.44
C MET A 165 8.81 -20.34 5.84
N LEU A 166 8.45 -19.17 6.39
CA LEU A 166 7.26 -18.44 5.96
C LEU A 166 7.37 -17.93 4.52
N LEU A 167 8.47 -17.26 4.17
CA LEU A 167 8.69 -16.75 2.82
C LEU A 167 8.80 -17.87 1.78
N PRO A 168 9.61 -18.94 2.00
CA PRO A 168 9.65 -20.08 1.07
C PRO A 168 8.28 -20.69 0.81
N MET A 169 7.56 -20.99 1.89
CA MET A 169 6.24 -21.63 1.74
C MET A 169 5.20 -20.69 1.16
N GLY A 170 5.22 -19.41 1.54
CA GLY A 170 4.36 -18.40 0.95
C GLY A 170 4.59 -18.23 -0.55
N PHE A 171 5.84 -18.30 -1.00
CA PHE A 171 6.19 -18.32 -2.41
C PHE A 171 5.68 -19.59 -3.11
N LEU A 172 5.97 -20.78 -2.56
CA LEU A 172 5.60 -22.04 -3.18
C LEU A 172 4.07 -22.23 -3.26
N ILE A 173 3.33 -21.81 -2.24
CA ILE A 173 1.87 -21.85 -2.23
C ILE A 173 1.31 -20.80 -3.20
N GLY A 174 1.77 -19.55 -3.11
CA GLY A 174 1.27 -18.45 -3.93
C GLY A 174 1.52 -18.60 -5.42
N HIS A 175 2.55 -19.39 -5.83
CA HIS A 175 2.82 -19.73 -7.24
C HIS A 175 2.24 -21.09 -7.66
N GLY A 176 1.48 -21.75 -6.79
CA GLY A 176 0.83 -23.02 -7.11
C GLY A 176 1.74 -24.23 -7.16
N TYR A 177 2.99 -24.16 -6.66
CA TYR A 177 3.87 -25.33 -6.53
C TYR A 177 3.40 -26.26 -5.41
N ALA A 178 3.02 -25.69 -4.26
CA ALA A 178 2.56 -26.45 -3.10
C ALA A 178 1.08 -26.20 -2.83
N ASN A 179 0.30 -27.25 -2.65
CA ASN A 179 -1.10 -27.15 -2.25
C ASN A 179 -1.22 -27.21 -0.72
N VAL A 180 -2.06 -26.38 -0.14
CA VAL A 180 -2.36 -26.39 1.29
C VAL A 180 -3.03 -27.72 1.68
N ILE A 181 -2.51 -28.39 2.72
CA ILE A 181 -3.02 -29.68 3.19
C ILE A 181 -3.50 -29.54 4.63
N GLY A 182 -4.79 -29.32 4.82
CA GLY A 182 -5.45 -29.17 6.13
C GLY A 182 -6.37 -27.95 6.20
N ASP A 183 -6.66 -27.47 7.39
CA ASP A 183 -7.51 -26.30 7.62
C ASP A 183 -6.76 -25.02 7.21
N PRO A 184 -7.27 -24.22 6.24
CA PRO A 184 -6.63 -22.98 5.82
C PRO A 184 -6.61 -21.89 6.89
N ASN A 185 -7.39 -22.03 7.97
CA ASN A 185 -7.41 -21.11 9.11
C ASN A 185 -6.46 -21.51 10.25
N ASP A 186 -5.79 -22.65 10.13
CA ASP A 186 -4.88 -23.17 11.13
C ASP A 186 -3.43 -23.15 10.61
N VAL A 187 -2.55 -22.41 11.31
CA VAL A 187 -1.14 -22.31 10.95
C VAL A 187 -0.40 -23.66 11.02
N GLU A 188 -0.86 -24.60 11.84
CA GLU A 188 -0.27 -25.94 11.92
C GLU A 188 -0.41 -26.73 10.58
N THR A 189 -1.37 -26.34 9.76
CA THR A 189 -1.55 -26.86 8.39
C THR A 189 -0.31 -26.71 7.51
N ILE A 190 0.53 -25.68 7.77
CA ILE A 190 1.78 -25.49 7.01
C ILE A 190 2.74 -26.66 7.17
N ARG A 191 2.75 -27.35 8.32
CA ARG A 191 3.58 -28.54 8.58
C ARG A 191 3.20 -29.68 7.64
N ASN A 192 1.90 -29.95 7.51
CA ASN A 192 1.39 -30.97 6.59
C ASN A 192 1.66 -30.60 5.14
N THR A 193 1.55 -29.31 4.81
CA THR A 193 1.83 -28.77 3.47
C THR A 193 3.31 -28.95 3.11
N ILE A 194 4.24 -28.68 4.03
CA ILE A 194 5.68 -28.93 3.86
C ILE A 194 5.91 -30.42 3.57
N TYR A 195 5.45 -31.32 4.41
CA TYR A 195 5.65 -32.76 4.22
C TYR A 195 4.95 -33.33 3.01
N GLY A 196 3.86 -32.70 2.56
CA GLY A 196 3.14 -33.13 1.36
C GLY A 196 3.75 -32.63 0.05
N PHE A 197 4.38 -31.46 0.04
CA PHE A 197 5.09 -30.93 -1.12
C PHE A 197 6.52 -31.47 -1.21
N PHE A 198 7.26 -31.35 -0.12
CA PHE A 198 8.60 -31.92 0.04
C PHE A 198 8.53 -33.40 0.39
N ASP A 199 9.50 -33.91 1.09
CA ASP A 199 9.52 -35.28 1.62
C ASP A 199 9.22 -35.30 3.12
N ALA A 200 8.70 -36.41 3.64
CA ALA A 200 8.42 -36.60 5.06
C ALA A 200 9.67 -36.52 5.98
N ASN A 201 10.87 -36.61 5.40
CA ASN A 201 12.14 -36.42 6.11
C ASN A 201 12.58 -34.95 6.16
N SER A 202 11.79 -33.99 5.64
CA SER A 202 12.08 -32.56 5.76
C SER A 202 12.24 -32.15 7.21
N THR A 203 13.22 -31.28 7.49
CA THR A 203 13.52 -30.86 8.86
C THR A 203 12.83 -29.53 9.17
N ILE A 204 12.07 -29.51 10.26
CA ILE A 204 11.51 -28.30 10.89
C ILE A 204 12.05 -28.30 12.34
N PRO A 205 13.28 -27.82 12.56
CA PRO A 205 13.97 -28.04 13.81
C PRO A 205 13.45 -27.13 14.93
N GLU A 206 13.56 -27.61 16.17
CA GLU A 206 13.31 -26.83 17.39
C GLU A 206 14.58 -26.13 17.87
N ILE A 207 14.41 -25.05 18.65
CA ILE A 207 15.51 -24.28 19.25
C ILE A 207 16.42 -25.25 20.06
N GLY A 208 17.74 -25.10 19.90
CA GLY A 208 18.72 -25.91 20.57
C GLY A 208 19.04 -27.24 19.88
N THR A 209 18.42 -27.58 18.77
CA THR A 209 18.76 -28.74 17.94
C THR A 209 19.87 -28.42 16.93
N PRO A 210 20.66 -29.41 16.45
CA PRO A 210 21.80 -29.15 15.54
C PRO A 210 21.46 -28.48 14.22
N TYR A 211 20.23 -28.62 13.75
CA TYR A 211 19.78 -28.06 12.46
C TYR A 211 18.95 -26.77 12.60
N TYR A 212 18.87 -26.19 13.80
CA TYR A 212 18.14 -24.95 14.04
C TYR A 212 18.91 -23.71 13.57
N GLY A 213 18.19 -22.74 13.04
CA GLY A 213 18.72 -21.48 12.53
C GLY A 213 19.34 -21.59 11.14
N HIS A 214 19.88 -20.48 10.63
CA HIS A 214 20.48 -20.43 9.29
C HIS A 214 21.69 -21.36 9.16
N SER A 215 22.57 -21.36 10.17
CA SER A 215 23.73 -22.29 10.24
C SER A 215 23.27 -23.75 10.25
N GLY A 216 22.26 -24.06 11.07
CA GLY A 216 21.72 -25.41 11.17
C GLY A 216 21.04 -25.91 9.88
N ALA A 217 20.28 -25.07 9.20
CA ALA A 217 19.67 -25.43 7.92
C ALA A 217 20.72 -25.63 6.80
N LEU A 218 21.78 -24.80 6.77
CA LEU A 218 22.90 -25.01 5.85
C LEU A 218 23.66 -26.29 6.18
N ARG A 219 23.88 -26.58 7.44
CA ARG A 219 24.49 -27.84 7.90
C ARG A 219 23.66 -29.07 7.48
N CYS A 220 22.32 -29.00 7.61
CA CYS A 220 21.39 -30.03 7.15
C CYS A 220 21.57 -30.35 5.64
N LEU A 221 21.77 -29.32 4.81
CA LEU A 221 22.09 -29.46 3.39
C LEU A 221 23.46 -30.10 3.15
N SER A 222 24.48 -29.63 3.89
CA SER A 222 25.88 -30.08 3.77
C SER A 222 26.05 -31.54 4.19
N GLU A 223 25.36 -31.97 5.25
CA GLU A 223 25.39 -33.35 5.75
C GLU A 223 24.43 -34.29 4.97
N GLU A 224 23.84 -33.83 3.85
CA GLU A 224 22.93 -34.61 2.98
C GLU A 224 21.65 -35.11 3.68
N ILE A 225 21.22 -34.44 4.76
CA ILE A 225 19.94 -34.72 5.43
C ILE A 225 18.77 -34.19 4.59
N GLY A 226 18.98 -33.03 3.93
CA GLY A 226 18.05 -32.46 2.96
C GLY A 226 18.72 -32.08 1.65
N ASP A 227 17.90 -31.90 0.61
CA ASP A 227 18.34 -31.56 -0.75
C ASP A 227 18.27 -30.05 -1.01
N VAL A 228 17.53 -29.29 -0.18
CA VAL A 228 17.39 -27.84 -0.26
C VAL A 228 17.38 -27.23 1.12
N ALA A 229 18.11 -26.14 1.31
CA ALA A 229 18.06 -25.32 2.53
C ALA A 229 17.48 -23.94 2.23
N PHE A 230 16.55 -23.49 3.07
CA PHE A 230 15.97 -22.15 3.00
C PHE A 230 16.63 -21.27 4.06
N ILE A 231 17.48 -20.34 3.60
CA ILE A 231 18.33 -19.53 4.46
C ILE A 231 18.50 -18.12 3.89
N GLU A 232 19.10 -17.24 4.66
CA GLU A 232 19.49 -15.91 4.21
C GLU A 232 20.59 -16.00 3.15
N GLU A 233 20.53 -15.07 2.17
CA GLU A 233 21.37 -15.01 0.97
C GLU A 233 22.87 -15.18 1.24
N ASN A 234 23.40 -14.50 2.25
CA ASN A 234 24.82 -14.45 2.56
C ASN A 234 25.29 -15.50 3.58
N THR A 235 24.42 -16.41 3.99
CA THR A 235 24.77 -17.44 5.01
C THR A 235 25.94 -18.32 4.57
N VAL A 236 25.98 -18.76 3.30
CA VAL A 236 27.08 -19.57 2.76
C VAL A 236 28.39 -18.78 2.76
N GLU A 237 28.34 -17.50 2.37
CA GLU A 237 29.51 -16.61 2.35
C GLU A 237 30.08 -16.38 3.74
N ILE A 238 29.20 -16.23 4.74
CA ILE A 238 29.63 -15.96 6.13
C ILE A 238 30.22 -17.20 6.80
N LEU A 239 29.66 -18.38 6.56
CA LEU A 239 29.98 -19.59 7.33
C LEU A 239 30.96 -20.54 6.61
N CYS A 240 30.94 -20.56 5.26
CA CYS A 240 31.62 -21.56 4.44
C CYS A 240 32.53 -20.95 3.35
N ASN A 241 33.09 -19.76 3.57
CA ASN A 241 34.00 -19.11 2.63
C ASN A 241 35.46 -19.14 3.17
N ASN A 242 36.30 -19.97 2.56
CA ASN A 242 37.71 -20.11 2.91
C ASN A 242 38.55 -18.84 2.71
N ASP A 243 38.04 -17.83 2.02
CA ASP A 243 38.74 -16.57 1.75
C ASP A 243 38.68 -15.58 2.94
N LEU A 244 37.88 -15.84 3.95
CA LEU A 244 37.78 -15.05 5.17
C LEU A 244 38.78 -15.56 6.21
N GLU A 245 39.30 -14.69 7.07
CA GLU A 245 40.25 -15.04 8.17
C GLU A 245 39.63 -15.96 9.24
N GLN A 246 38.36 -16.31 9.12
CA GLN A 246 37.66 -17.26 10.00
C GLN A 246 37.78 -18.68 9.46
N GLU A 247 38.04 -19.64 10.36
CA GLU A 247 37.99 -21.07 9.99
C GLU A 247 36.53 -21.46 9.68
N ASN A 248 36.34 -22.11 8.54
CA ASN A 248 35.03 -22.66 8.17
C ASN A 248 34.53 -23.64 9.22
N GLU A 249 33.22 -23.73 9.36
CA GLU A 249 32.60 -24.80 10.14
C GLU A 249 32.97 -26.17 9.54
N PHE A 250 33.26 -27.15 10.39
CA PHE A 250 33.78 -28.47 9.98
C PHE A 250 32.84 -29.29 9.06
N TRP A 251 31.56 -28.91 9.00
CA TRP A 251 30.53 -29.51 8.15
C TRP A 251 30.33 -28.79 6.82
N CYS A 252 30.98 -27.66 6.59
CA CYS A 252 30.90 -26.96 5.32
C CYS A 252 31.44 -27.80 4.14
N LEU A 253 30.75 -27.75 3.03
CA LEU A 253 31.29 -28.11 1.71
C LEU A 253 32.16 -26.94 1.18
N GLU A 254 32.88 -27.19 0.08
CA GLU A 254 33.54 -26.08 -0.62
C GLU A 254 32.47 -25.10 -1.15
N LYS A 255 32.77 -23.79 -1.17
CA LYS A 255 31.81 -22.73 -1.55
C LYS A 255 31.13 -22.99 -2.90
N GLU A 256 31.90 -23.49 -3.88
CA GLU A 256 31.45 -23.81 -5.23
C GLU A 256 30.52 -25.03 -5.29
N GLU A 257 30.43 -25.80 -4.23
CA GLU A 257 29.52 -26.93 -4.12
C GLU A 257 28.11 -26.50 -3.69
N TYR A 258 27.88 -25.21 -3.35
CA TYR A 258 26.57 -24.64 -3.08
C TYR A 258 26.11 -23.78 -4.26
N ILE A 259 24.86 -23.96 -4.69
CA ILE A 259 24.18 -23.12 -5.67
C ILE A 259 22.99 -22.46 -5.02
N GLY A 260 23.01 -21.11 -4.96
CA GLY A 260 21.85 -20.30 -4.54
C GLY A 260 20.91 -20.10 -5.70
N LEU A 261 19.65 -20.53 -5.55
CA LEU A 261 18.58 -20.18 -6.47
C LEU A 261 18.23 -18.67 -6.31
N PRO A 262 17.57 -18.03 -7.30
CA PRO A 262 17.16 -16.65 -7.16
C PRO A 262 16.38 -16.40 -5.85
N ALA A 263 16.63 -15.25 -5.23
CA ALA A 263 15.84 -14.83 -4.07
C ALA A 263 14.36 -14.71 -4.48
N PHE A 264 13.49 -15.31 -3.71
CA PHE A 264 12.05 -15.32 -4.00
C PHE A 264 11.24 -14.51 -2.98
N GLY A 265 11.90 -13.97 -1.96
CA GLY A 265 11.23 -13.15 -0.95
C GLY A 265 12.21 -12.32 -0.13
N GLN A 266 11.69 -11.26 0.44
CA GLN A 266 12.43 -10.36 1.32
C GLN A 266 11.72 -10.28 2.67
N SER A 267 12.45 -10.55 3.76
CA SER A 267 12.00 -10.23 5.11
C SER A 267 12.39 -8.80 5.43
N PRO A 268 11.46 -7.92 5.78
CA PRO A 268 11.79 -6.57 6.22
C PRO A 268 12.72 -6.59 7.44
N SER A 269 13.59 -5.60 7.55
CA SER A 269 14.28 -5.29 8.80
C SER A 269 13.32 -4.61 9.78
N ASN A 270 13.78 -4.23 10.99
CA ASN A 270 12.90 -3.61 11.96
C ASN A 270 12.36 -2.27 11.44
N SER A 271 11.10 -2.04 11.71
CA SER A 271 10.31 -0.91 11.22
C SER A 271 10.10 0.13 12.30
N VAL A 272 10.28 1.40 11.99
CA VAL A 272 9.79 2.51 12.83
C VAL A 272 8.33 2.73 12.48
N VAL A 273 7.46 2.28 13.38
CA VAL A 273 6.01 2.21 13.20
C VAL A 273 5.34 3.36 13.94
N TYR A 274 4.27 3.91 13.38
CA TYR A 274 3.49 5.00 13.97
C TYR A 274 2.00 4.84 13.64
N ASN A 275 1.16 5.62 14.30
CA ASN A 275 -0.27 5.69 13.97
C ASN A 275 -0.55 6.92 13.09
N PRO A 276 -0.85 6.76 11.79
CA PRO A 276 -1.10 7.89 10.87
C PRO A 276 -2.31 8.76 11.25
N SER A 277 -3.25 8.23 12.05
CA SER A 277 -4.41 8.99 12.52
C SER A 277 -4.09 9.92 13.69
N LEU A 278 -2.96 9.74 14.36
CA LEU A 278 -2.59 10.48 15.56
C LEU A 278 -1.35 11.37 15.37
N LEU A 279 -0.41 10.97 14.52
CA LEU A 279 0.84 11.69 14.29
C LEU A 279 0.73 12.50 12.99
N ASP A 280 0.91 13.81 13.05
CA ASP A 280 0.81 14.68 11.88
C ASP A 280 1.98 14.48 10.90
N TYR A 281 1.73 14.75 9.64
CA TYR A 281 2.65 14.53 8.53
C TYR A 281 3.99 15.28 8.69
N ASN A 282 3.98 16.54 9.19
CA ASN A 282 5.21 17.31 9.31
C ASN A 282 6.10 16.73 10.40
N LEU A 283 5.50 16.34 11.54
CA LEU A 283 6.24 15.71 12.63
C LEU A 283 6.77 14.34 12.22
N THR A 284 5.99 13.55 11.44
CA THR A 284 6.45 12.28 10.86
C THR A 284 7.68 12.47 9.99
N ASN A 285 7.69 13.49 9.12
CA ASN A 285 8.84 13.81 8.28
C ASN A 285 10.06 14.28 9.11
N ASP A 286 9.85 15.13 10.10
CA ASP A 286 10.93 15.63 10.96
C ASP A 286 11.58 14.46 11.73
N ILE A 287 10.79 13.55 12.30
CA ILE A 287 11.29 12.34 12.96
C ILE A 287 12.08 11.48 11.99
N THR A 288 11.53 11.23 10.79
CA THR A 288 12.18 10.42 9.76
C THR A 288 13.53 11.04 9.36
N GLU A 289 13.57 12.34 9.14
CA GLU A 289 14.82 13.04 8.77
C GLU A 289 15.87 12.92 9.88
N VAL A 290 15.48 13.06 11.13
CA VAL A 290 16.41 12.92 12.28
C VAL A 290 16.94 11.49 12.34
N LEU A 291 16.09 10.46 12.25
CA LEU A 291 16.50 9.06 12.30
C LEU A 291 17.47 8.71 11.15
N VAL A 292 17.15 9.09 9.93
CA VAL A 292 18.01 8.84 8.75
C VAL A 292 19.38 9.54 8.87
N ASN A 293 19.42 10.70 9.50
CA ASN A 293 20.67 11.44 9.70
C ASN A 293 21.50 10.97 10.91
N MET A 294 20.99 10.08 11.77
CA MET A 294 21.74 9.54 12.92
C MET A 294 23.09 8.94 12.51
N LYS A 295 23.14 8.23 11.39
CA LYS A 295 24.38 7.62 10.87
C LYS A 295 25.48 8.63 10.54
N ASN A 296 25.14 9.91 10.38
CA ASN A 296 26.09 11.01 10.09
C ASN A 296 26.44 11.82 11.35
N ASP A 297 25.83 11.53 12.49
CA ASP A 297 26.04 12.26 13.74
C ASP A 297 26.90 11.42 14.70
N PRO A 298 28.15 11.87 15.03
CA PRO A 298 29.02 11.12 15.94
C PRO A 298 28.40 10.83 17.33
N ILE A 299 27.46 11.67 17.79
CA ILE A 299 26.79 11.49 19.09
C ILE A 299 25.80 10.31 18.99
N ALA A 300 25.16 10.12 17.83
CA ALA A 300 24.19 9.08 17.63
C ALA A 300 24.80 7.70 17.34
N LEU A 301 26.07 7.59 16.99
CA LEU A 301 26.70 6.32 16.64
C LEU A 301 26.61 5.26 17.76
N ASN A 302 26.80 5.69 19.03
CA ASN A 302 26.67 4.76 20.17
C ASN A 302 25.20 4.35 20.39
N ILE A 303 24.23 5.24 20.13
CA ILE A 303 22.80 4.93 20.21
C ILE A 303 22.45 3.88 19.13
N LEU A 304 22.97 4.05 17.93
CA LEU A 304 22.77 3.10 16.84
C LEU A 304 23.37 1.73 17.15
N SER A 305 24.61 1.67 17.67
CA SER A 305 25.29 0.39 17.98
C SER A 305 24.74 -0.28 19.23
N ASP A 306 24.62 0.46 20.33
CA ASP A 306 24.49 -0.13 21.67
C ASP A 306 23.03 -0.30 22.09
N ILE A 307 22.14 0.56 21.53
CA ILE A 307 20.70 0.52 21.87
C ILE A 307 19.89 -0.09 20.73
N LEU A 308 20.15 0.30 19.49
CA LEU A 308 19.35 -0.07 18.32
C LEU A 308 19.96 -1.22 17.50
N ASN A 309 21.21 -1.55 17.74
CA ASN A 309 21.96 -2.61 17.05
C ASN A 309 21.83 -2.53 15.51
N THR A 310 22.00 -1.33 14.97
CA THR A 310 21.89 -1.05 13.52
C THR A 310 22.99 -0.06 13.07
N PRO A 311 23.48 -0.13 11.85
CA PRO A 311 24.34 0.90 11.29
C PRO A 311 23.60 2.21 10.95
N GLY A 312 22.28 2.24 10.99
CA GLY A 312 21.46 3.43 10.73
C GLY A 312 20.05 3.14 10.28
N PHE A 313 19.37 4.18 9.82
CA PHE A 313 18.00 4.10 9.28
C PHE A 313 17.95 4.61 7.84
N GLU A 314 16.95 4.13 7.10
CA GLU A 314 16.54 4.63 5.80
C GLU A 314 15.04 4.95 5.82
N ALA A 315 14.66 6.04 5.15
CA ALA A 315 13.24 6.40 4.99
C ALA A 315 12.56 5.40 4.07
N VAL A 316 11.46 4.83 4.51
CA VAL A 316 10.63 3.90 3.74
C VAL A 316 9.17 4.24 4.00
N ASN A 317 8.29 3.77 3.12
CA ASN A 317 6.86 3.76 3.42
C ASN A 317 6.38 2.32 3.67
N THR A 318 5.19 2.19 4.24
CA THR A 318 4.59 0.91 4.62
C THR A 318 4.55 -0.07 3.46
N THR A 319 4.05 0.35 2.31
CA THR A 319 3.90 -0.52 1.14
C THR A 319 5.24 -0.93 0.55
N SER A 320 6.20 -0.01 0.43
CA SER A 320 7.53 -0.34 -0.11
C SER A 320 8.33 -1.27 0.81
N HIS A 321 8.12 -1.18 2.13
CA HIS A 321 8.86 -1.97 3.11
C HIS A 321 8.19 -3.32 3.42
N LEU A 322 6.87 -3.32 3.64
CA LEU A 322 6.12 -4.52 4.06
C LEU A 322 5.37 -5.24 2.92
N GLY A 323 5.16 -4.57 1.77
CA GLY A 323 4.23 -5.08 0.74
C GLY A 323 4.66 -6.40 0.10
N SER A 324 5.95 -6.58 -0.24
CA SER A 324 6.44 -7.86 -0.78
C SER A 324 6.40 -8.99 0.24
N TYR A 325 6.71 -8.68 1.50
CA TYR A 325 6.58 -9.60 2.62
C TYR A 325 5.12 -10.01 2.81
N SER A 326 4.22 -9.03 2.84
CA SER A 326 2.78 -9.25 2.98
C SER A 326 2.23 -10.18 1.91
N LYS A 327 2.56 -9.96 0.65
CA LYS A 327 2.12 -10.83 -0.47
C LYS A 327 2.48 -12.30 -0.26
N LEU A 328 3.63 -12.58 0.31
CA LEU A 328 4.08 -13.96 0.52
C LEU A 328 3.49 -14.58 1.77
N ILE A 329 3.56 -13.90 2.92
CA ILE A 329 3.09 -14.50 4.17
C ILE A 329 1.57 -14.63 4.24
N SER A 330 0.83 -13.81 3.50
CA SER A 330 -0.64 -13.95 3.40
C SER A 330 -1.07 -15.27 2.76
N ASN A 331 -0.19 -15.94 2.00
CA ASN A 331 -0.44 -17.29 1.47
C ASN A 331 -0.29 -18.40 2.52
N ILE A 332 0.21 -18.08 3.72
CA ILE A 332 0.38 -19.05 4.78
C ILE A 332 -0.94 -19.27 5.52
N PRO A 333 -1.44 -20.52 5.59
CA PRO A 333 -2.66 -20.84 6.30
C PRO A 333 -2.63 -20.33 7.73
N GLY A 334 -3.69 -19.69 8.20
CA GLY A 334 -3.87 -19.27 9.59
C GLY A 334 -2.86 -18.25 10.13
N ILE A 335 -2.03 -17.63 9.28
CA ILE A 335 -0.94 -16.75 9.73
C ILE A 335 -1.44 -15.52 10.51
N SER A 336 -2.56 -14.94 10.08
CA SER A 336 -3.15 -13.79 10.80
C SER A 336 -3.63 -14.20 12.19
N SER A 337 -4.30 -15.34 12.33
CA SER A 337 -4.71 -15.88 13.64
C SER A 337 -3.51 -16.16 14.52
N TYR A 338 -2.46 -16.77 13.96
CA TYR A 338 -1.22 -17.02 14.69
C TYR A 338 -0.59 -15.75 15.26
N TYR A 339 -0.45 -14.69 14.45
CA TYR A 339 0.11 -13.43 14.94
C TYR A 339 -0.82 -12.72 15.93
N ASN A 340 -2.15 -12.82 15.75
CA ASN A 340 -3.09 -12.32 16.74
C ASN A 340 -2.92 -13.01 18.10
N ASP A 341 -2.82 -14.33 18.10
CA ASP A 341 -2.61 -15.11 19.32
C ASP A 341 -1.23 -14.80 19.94
N LYS A 342 -0.19 -14.75 19.08
CA LYS A 342 1.18 -14.44 19.50
C LYS A 342 1.29 -13.10 20.21
N TYR A 343 0.58 -12.07 19.69
CA TYR A 343 0.60 -10.72 20.26
C TYR A 343 -0.61 -10.43 21.13
N THR A 344 -1.45 -11.42 21.41
CA THR A 344 -2.68 -11.29 22.21
C THR A 344 -3.67 -10.26 21.62
N LEU A 345 -3.69 -10.15 20.28
CA LEU A 345 -4.57 -9.23 19.56
C LEU A 345 -5.92 -9.90 19.24
N ASN A 346 -7.03 -9.26 19.60
CA ASN A 346 -8.37 -9.75 19.28
C ASN A 346 -8.81 -9.28 17.88
N SER A 347 -9.03 -10.21 16.95
CA SER A 347 -9.37 -9.93 15.53
C SER A 347 -10.71 -10.51 15.07
N THR A 348 -11.62 -10.80 15.99
CA THR A 348 -12.99 -11.20 15.61
C THR A 348 -13.85 -9.96 15.38
N LEU A 349 -14.84 -10.07 14.46
CA LEU A 349 -15.88 -9.04 14.35
C LEU A 349 -16.41 -8.68 15.74
N SER A 350 -16.63 -7.41 15.98
CA SER A 350 -17.28 -6.96 17.21
C SER A 350 -18.55 -7.78 17.41
N SER A 351 -18.75 -8.30 18.62
CA SER A 351 -19.94 -9.08 18.97
C SER A 351 -21.27 -8.30 18.82
N SER A 352 -21.18 -7.00 18.51
CA SER A 352 -22.31 -6.11 18.22
C SER A 352 -22.65 -6.04 16.72
N MET A 353 -21.80 -6.52 15.82
CA MET A 353 -22.01 -6.43 14.37
C MET A 353 -22.74 -7.70 13.88
N GLU A 354 -24.05 -7.57 13.64
CA GLU A 354 -24.90 -8.68 13.17
C GLU A 354 -24.94 -8.77 11.62
N LYS A 355 -24.62 -7.68 10.92
CA LYS A 355 -24.63 -7.58 9.46
C LYS A 355 -23.64 -6.54 8.96
N VAL A 356 -23.26 -6.65 7.69
CA VAL A 356 -22.46 -5.66 6.94
C VAL A 356 -23.26 -5.19 5.73
N ILE A 357 -23.38 -3.89 5.54
CA ILE A 357 -24.11 -3.28 4.42
C ILE A 357 -23.11 -2.57 3.50
N ILE A 358 -23.05 -3.01 2.24
CA ILE A 358 -22.13 -2.50 1.23
C ILE A 358 -22.90 -1.80 0.12
N ALA A 359 -22.51 -0.59 -0.24
CA ALA A 359 -23.03 0.06 -1.43
C ALA A 359 -22.06 -0.11 -2.62
N ILE A 360 -22.63 -0.42 -3.76
CA ILE A 360 -21.93 -0.52 -5.04
C ILE A 360 -22.72 0.33 -6.05
N LYS A 361 -22.00 1.05 -6.91
CA LYS A 361 -22.66 1.80 -7.98
C LYS A 361 -23.30 0.83 -8.97
N ASN A 362 -24.56 1.08 -9.30
CA ASN A 362 -25.25 0.31 -10.33
C ASN A 362 -24.71 0.72 -11.71
N ASP A 363 -23.87 -0.13 -12.28
CA ASP A 363 -23.46 0.04 -13.68
C ASP A 363 -24.39 -0.79 -14.57
N THR A 364 -25.30 -0.10 -15.25
CA THR A 364 -26.37 -0.70 -16.08
C THR A 364 -25.86 -1.57 -17.24
N GLY A 365 -24.57 -1.81 -17.31
CA GLY A 365 -23.88 -2.64 -18.31
C GLY A 365 -23.32 -3.95 -17.79
N SER A 366 -23.27 -4.21 -16.47
CA SER A 366 -22.79 -5.48 -15.95
C SER A 366 -23.89 -6.53 -15.90
N ASP A 367 -23.69 -7.68 -16.57
CA ASP A 367 -24.59 -8.84 -16.49
C ASP A 367 -24.42 -9.65 -15.17
N ILE A 368 -23.66 -9.10 -14.19
CA ILE A 368 -23.25 -9.83 -12.98
C ILE A 368 -23.99 -9.26 -11.77
N ASP A 369 -24.64 -10.17 -11.03
CA ASP A 369 -25.40 -9.87 -9.82
C ASP A 369 -24.47 -9.49 -8.65
N SER A 370 -24.68 -8.31 -8.06
CA SER A 370 -23.96 -7.84 -6.87
C SER A 370 -24.10 -8.78 -5.65
N GLN A 371 -25.04 -9.71 -5.70
CA GLN A 371 -25.23 -10.75 -4.70
C GLN A 371 -23.98 -11.65 -4.57
N ILE A 372 -23.20 -11.83 -5.64
CA ILE A 372 -22.01 -12.69 -5.63
C ILE A 372 -20.99 -12.21 -4.62
N ILE A 373 -20.69 -10.92 -4.57
CA ILE A 373 -19.73 -10.39 -3.60
C ILE A 373 -20.28 -10.46 -2.17
N SER A 374 -21.60 -10.24 -1.97
CA SER A 374 -22.19 -10.37 -0.64
C SER A 374 -22.14 -11.80 -0.14
N ASP A 375 -22.41 -12.79 -0.99
CA ASP A 375 -22.34 -14.20 -0.66
C ASP A 375 -20.90 -14.64 -0.35
N TYR A 376 -19.93 -14.17 -1.14
CA TYR A 376 -18.52 -14.41 -0.89
C TYR A 376 -18.07 -13.84 0.45
N LEU A 377 -18.34 -12.56 0.71
CA LEU A 377 -17.96 -11.91 1.97
C LEU A 377 -18.71 -12.50 3.17
N HIS A 378 -19.99 -12.90 3.02
CA HIS A 378 -20.74 -13.64 4.03
C HIS A 378 -20.00 -14.92 4.45
N SER A 379 -19.47 -15.66 3.47
CA SER A 379 -18.74 -16.90 3.72
C SER A 379 -17.49 -16.71 4.59
N ILE A 380 -16.83 -15.58 4.45
CA ILE A 380 -15.60 -15.23 5.18
C ILE A 380 -15.92 -14.62 6.54
N LEU A 381 -16.88 -13.67 6.57
CA LEU A 381 -17.17 -12.90 7.78
C LEU A 381 -18.09 -13.63 8.76
N GLY A 382 -18.87 -14.61 8.28
CA GLY A 382 -19.84 -15.35 9.10
C GLY A 382 -21.04 -14.55 9.58
N VAL A 383 -21.26 -13.34 9.05
CA VAL A 383 -22.42 -12.47 9.31
C VAL A 383 -23.16 -12.18 8.02
N GLU A 384 -24.42 -11.73 8.12
CA GLU A 384 -25.18 -11.32 6.94
C GLU A 384 -24.48 -10.16 6.24
N VAL A 385 -24.23 -10.29 4.93
CA VAL A 385 -23.70 -9.22 4.06
C VAL A 385 -24.78 -8.85 3.07
N ILE A 386 -25.10 -7.56 2.97
CA ILE A 386 -26.13 -7.04 2.09
C ILE A 386 -25.49 -6.04 1.14
N THR A 387 -25.66 -6.23 -0.16
CA THR A 387 -25.26 -5.26 -1.18
C THR A 387 -26.45 -4.41 -1.59
N TYR A 388 -26.24 -3.09 -1.65
CA TYR A 388 -27.17 -2.14 -2.25
C TYR A 388 -26.58 -1.56 -3.51
N GLU A 389 -27.28 -1.70 -4.63
CA GLU A 389 -26.97 -1.03 -5.87
C GLU A 389 -27.58 0.37 -5.86
N ILE A 390 -26.73 1.39 -5.89
CA ILE A 390 -27.10 2.80 -5.85
C ILE A 390 -26.68 3.46 -7.15
N ASN A 391 -27.55 4.29 -7.74
CA ASN A 391 -27.33 4.88 -9.05
C ASN A 391 -26.36 6.08 -9.03
N SER A 392 -26.07 6.65 -7.87
CA SER A 392 -25.29 7.88 -7.73
C SER A 392 -24.26 7.76 -6.61
N GLU A 393 -23.03 8.09 -6.91
CA GLU A 393 -21.96 8.14 -5.88
C GLU A 393 -22.24 9.18 -4.80
N GLY A 394 -22.95 10.26 -5.13
CA GLY A 394 -23.41 11.23 -4.13
C GLY A 394 -24.39 10.61 -3.12
N GLU A 395 -25.36 9.81 -3.58
CA GLU A 395 -26.27 9.08 -2.69
C GLU A 395 -25.51 8.05 -1.83
N ILE A 396 -24.45 7.44 -2.38
CA ILE A 396 -23.55 6.54 -1.64
C ILE A 396 -22.84 7.31 -0.52
N ILE A 397 -22.23 8.46 -0.84
CA ILE A 397 -21.53 9.31 0.14
C ILE A 397 -22.49 9.75 1.25
N GLU A 398 -23.69 10.19 0.92
CA GLU A 398 -24.70 10.56 1.91
C GLU A 398 -25.10 9.39 2.80
N SER A 399 -25.25 8.20 2.22
CA SER A 399 -25.61 6.99 2.95
C SER A 399 -24.52 6.56 3.95
N LEU A 400 -23.25 6.72 3.56
CA LEU A 400 -22.10 6.52 4.46
C LEU A 400 -22.07 7.54 5.61
N LYS A 401 -22.30 8.83 5.32
CA LYS A 401 -22.37 9.88 6.34
C LYS A 401 -23.46 9.60 7.37
N LEU A 402 -24.64 9.16 6.91
CA LEU A 402 -25.78 8.87 7.75
C LEU A 402 -25.68 7.51 8.47
N GLY A 403 -24.67 6.69 8.16
CA GLY A 403 -24.49 5.34 8.74
C GLY A 403 -25.59 4.36 8.34
N THR A 404 -26.24 4.58 7.19
CA THR A 404 -27.24 3.64 6.63
C THR A 404 -26.58 2.50 5.86
N ILE A 405 -25.33 2.67 5.46
CA ILE A 405 -24.42 1.67 4.92
C ILE A 405 -23.11 1.72 5.70
N ASP A 406 -22.39 0.61 5.75
CA ASP A 406 -21.14 0.49 6.50
C ASP A 406 -19.91 0.85 5.65
N LEU A 407 -19.94 0.45 4.39
CA LEU A 407 -18.86 0.74 3.43
C LEU A 407 -19.41 0.81 2.00
N ALA A 408 -18.60 1.36 1.10
CA ALA A 408 -18.93 1.46 -0.31
C ALA A 408 -17.69 1.34 -1.19
N ILE A 409 -17.90 0.97 -2.45
CA ILE A 409 -16.91 1.03 -3.51
C ILE A 409 -17.25 2.22 -4.40
N LEU A 410 -16.35 3.20 -4.44
CA LEU A 410 -16.47 4.40 -5.29
C LEU A 410 -15.53 4.26 -6.49
N ASP A 411 -16.08 4.32 -7.68
CA ASP A 411 -15.33 4.18 -8.93
C ASP A 411 -14.71 5.51 -9.37
N SER A 412 -15.35 6.63 -9.04
CA SER A 412 -14.84 7.95 -9.38
C SER A 412 -13.78 8.43 -8.38
N PRO A 413 -12.55 8.74 -8.84
CA PRO A 413 -11.52 9.34 -8.00
C PRO A 413 -11.96 10.64 -7.32
N SER A 414 -12.74 11.46 -8.02
CA SER A 414 -13.27 12.72 -7.46
C SER A 414 -14.34 12.48 -6.39
N ALA A 415 -15.16 11.41 -6.50
CA ALA A 415 -16.10 11.04 -5.44
C ALA A 415 -15.35 10.55 -4.19
N ALA A 416 -14.36 9.69 -4.35
CA ALA A 416 -13.52 9.22 -3.24
C ALA A 416 -12.77 10.38 -2.57
N TRP A 417 -12.25 11.30 -3.37
CA TRP A 417 -11.57 12.50 -2.87
C TRP A 417 -12.49 13.42 -2.08
N ILE A 418 -13.69 13.75 -2.61
CA ILE A 418 -14.64 14.63 -1.93
C ILE A 418 -15.17 13.97 -0.65
N ALA A 419 -15.41 12.66 -0.68
CA ALA A 419 -15.83 11.88 0.47
C ALA A 419 -14.78 11.97 1.62
N TRP A 420 -13.51 11.85 1.27
CA TRP A 420 -12.42 11.98 2.24
C TRP A 420 -12.23 13.43 2.71
N LYS A 421 -12.16 14.38 1.75
CA LYS A 421 -11.73 15.74 2.02
C LYS A 421 -12.76 16.58 2.74
N GLU A 422 -14.03 16.43 2.38
CA GLU A 422 -15.13 17.26 2.88
C GLU A 422 -16.01 16.55 3.91
N PHE A 423 -16.00 15.20 3.92
CA PHE A 423 -16.92 14.43 4.78
C PHE A 423 -16.19 13.46 5.72
N GLU A 424 -14.87 13.53 5.82
CA GLU A 424 -14.04 12.73 6.73
C GLU A 424 -14.22 11.20 6.59
N LEU A 425 -14.73 10.75 5.42
CA LEU A 425 -14.82 9.32 5.10
C LEU A 425 -13.43 8.80 4.73
N VAL A 426 -13.14 7.55 5.06
CA VAL A 426 -11.76 7.01 5.02
C VAL A 426 -11.66 5.82 4.07
N ALA A 427 -10.63 5.79 3.24
CA ALA A 427 -10.31 4.65 2.39
C ALA A 427 -9.69 3.50 3.21
N MET A 428 -10.08 2.25 2.91
CA MET A 428 -9.46 1.06 3.50
C MET A 428 -8.77 0.17 2.47
N ALA A 429 -9.24 0.18 1.24
CA ALA A 429 -8.66 -0.60 0.15
C ALA A 429 -8.84 0.10 -1.19
N ALA A 430 -8.03 -0.27 -2.17
CA ALA A 430 -8.15 0.16 -3.56
C ALA A 430 -8.17 -1.05 -4.49
N MET A 431 -8.96 -0.99 -5.55
CA MET A 431 -8.95 -1.96 -6.63
C MET A 431 -7.71 -1.73 -7.51
N GLN A 432 -7.04 -2.80 -7.93
CA GLN A 432 -5.94 -2.70 -8.88
C GLN A 432 -6.45 -2.70 -10.32
N GLY A 433 -5.87 -1.88 -11.17
CA GLY A 433 -6.06 -2.00 -12.62
C GLY A 433 -5.57 -3.35 -13.15
N MET A 434 -5.86 -3.68 -14.40
CA MET A 434 -5.39 -4.93 -15.02
C MET A 434 -3.86 -5.00 -15.16
N ASP A 435 -3.17 -3.89 -14.95
CA ASP A 435 -1.71 -3.74 -14.89
C ASP A 435 -1.15 -3.82 -13.46
N GLU A 436 -1.96 -4.25 -12.49
CA GLU A 436 -1.66 -4.39 -11.07
C GLU A 436 -1.35 -3.07 -10.32
N ARG A 437 -1.57 -1.90 -10.94
CA ARG A 437 -1.42 -0.59 -10.29
C ARG A 437 -2.71 -0.15 -9.61
N THR A 438 -2.59 0.66 -8.55
CA THR A 438 -3.72 1.32 -7.87
C THR A 438 -4.00 2.73 -8.40
N HIS A 439 -3.40 3.06 -9.52
CA HIS A 439 -3.55 4.33 -10.20
C HIS A 439 -3.27 4.16 -11.69
N TYR A 440 -3.86 5.01 -12.48
CA TYR A 440 -3.48 5.23 -13.87
C TYR A 440 -2.94 6.67 -14.02
N ASN A 441 -2.27 6.96 -15.11
CA ASN A 441 -1.61 8.25 -15.28
C ASN A 441 -2.31 9.12 -16.31
N THR A 442 -2.10 10.43 -16.19
CA THR A 442 -2.29 11.37 -17.29
C THR A 442 -1.08 11.31 -18.22
N ALA A 443 -1.30 11.40 -19.52
CA ALA A 443 -0.27 11.56 -20.52
C ALA A 443 -0.41 12.90 -21.24
N ALA A 444 0.72 13.53 -21.51
CA ALA A 444 0.78 14.72 -22.35
C ALA A 444 1.64 14.42 -23.58
N TYR A 445 1.05 14.53 -24.77
CA TYR A 445 1.74 14.23 -26.02
C TYR A 445 2.00 15.51 -26.82
N VAL A 446 3.20 15.60 -27.37
CA VAL A 446 3.61 16.63 -28.33
C VAL A 446 4.16 15.97 -29.59
N LYS A 447 4.26 16.70 -30.71
CA LYS A 447 4.87 16.17 -31.92
C LYS A 447 6.41 16.17 -31.81
N MET A 448 7.05 15.16 -32.38
CA MET A 448 8.51 14.96 -32.36
C MET A 448 9.29 16.16 -32.94
N ASP A 449 8.73 16.84 -33.93
CA ASP A 449 9.35 18.00 -34.59
C ASP A 449 9.11 19.33 -33.86
N SER A 450 8.42 19.30 -32.70
CA SER A 450 8.15 20.49 -31.89
C SER A 450 9.37 20.96 -31.12
N ASN A 451 9.39 22.24 -30.75
CA ASN A 451 10.41 22.77 -29.85
C ASN A 451 10.27 22.25 -28.41
N ILE A 452 9.07 21.82 -28.01
CA ILE A 452 8.80 21.22 -26.72
C ILE A 452 9.46 19.82 -26.66
N ALA A 453 9.25 18.99 -27.70
CA ALA A 453 9.91 17.70 -27.82
C ALA A 453 11.44 17.85 -27.84
N SER A 454 11.95 18.83 -28.59
CA SER A 454 13.41 19.10 -28.64
C SER A 454 13.97 19.46 -27.27
N ALA A 455 13.27 20.29 -26.49
CA ALA A 455 13.71 20.68 -25.14
C ALA A 455 13.61 19.52 -24.11
N TYR A 456 12.75 18.55 -24.36
CA TYR A 456 12.66 17.35 -23.53
C TYR A 456 13.75 16.32 -23.84
N LEU A 457 14.14 16.21 -25.13
CA LEU A 457 15.04 15.18 -25.64
C LEU A 457 16.52 15.62 -25.70
N ASP A 458 16.86 16.88 -25.40
CA ASP A 458 18.21 17.44 -25.57
C ASP A 458 19.18 17.12 -24.43
N ASP A 459 18.78 16.35 -23.42
CA ASP A 459 19.56 16.01 -22.21
C ASP A 459 20.10 17.24 -21.43
N ASP A 460 19.66 18.47 -21.75
CA ASP A 460 20.06 19.68 -21.06
C ASP A 460 19.11 19.99 -19.90
N LEU A 461 19.61 19.83 -18.67
CA LEU A 461 18.81 20.07 -17.45
C LEU A 461 18.40 21.54 -17.27
N ASP A 462 18.99 22.47 -18.00
CA ASP A 462 18.62 23.88 -17.97
C ASP A 462 17.44 24.19 -18.93
N THR A 463 17.12 23.28 -19.86
CA THR A 463 15.93 23.36 -20.72
C THR A 463 14.73 22.65 -20.07
N ASN A 464 13.66 23.40 -19.89
CA ASN A 464 12.43 22.88 -19.26
C ASN A 464 11.28 22.91 -20.29
N PRO A 465 10.82 21.73 -20.74
CA PRO A 465 9.76 21.64 -21.77
C PRO A 465 8.45 22.27 -21.32
N TYR A 466 8.14 22.24 -20.01
CA TYR A 466 6.89 22.82 -19.49
C TYR A 466 6.87 24.35 -19.53
N SER A 467 8.03 25.00 -19.45
CA SER A 467 8.14 26.46 -19.59
C SER A 467 7.82 26.94 -21.02
N LEU A 468 7.85 26.03 -22.00
CA LEU A 468 7.53 26.31 -23.41
C LEU A 468 6.04 26.14 -23.73
N LEU A 469 5.22 25.73 -22.77
CA LEU A 469 3.77 25.55 -22.96
C LEU A 469 2.99 26.86 -22.96
N GLU A 470 3.54 27.94 -22.37
CA GLU A 470 2.89 29.26 -22.36
C GLU A 470 2.67 29.77 -23.78
N GLY A 471 1.43 30.13 -24.12
CA GLY A 471 1.01 30.60 -25.43
C GLY A 471 0.94 29.52 -26.50
N LYS A 472 1.00 28.24 -26.18
CA LYS A 472 0.79 27.11 -27.08
C LYS A 472 -0.69 26.74 -27.15
N ILE A 473 -1.13 26.15 -28.26
CA ILE A 473 -2.49 25.64 -28.40
C ILE A 473 -2.55 24.27 -27.74
N SER A 474 -3.34 24.16 -26.66
CA SER A 474 -3.58 22.88 -25.96
C SER A 474 -4.85 22.20 -26.45
N CYS A 475 -4.80 20.87 -26.49
CA CYS A 475 -5.92 20.00 -26.80
C CYS A 475 -6.32 19.25 -25.55
N HIS A 476 -7.43 19.64 -24.93
CA HIS A 476 -7.99 18.95 -23.78
C HIS A 476 -9.03 17.92 -24.24
N SER A 477 -9.16 16.79 -23.53
CA SER A 477 -10.10 15.74 -23.94
C SER A 477 -11.55 16.20 -23.83
N GLU A 478 -11.90 16.83 -22.72
CA GLU A 478 -13.22 17.45 -22.50
C GLU A 478 -13.17 18.40 -21.29
N LYS A 479 -14.17 19.24 -21.18
CA LYS A 479 -14.33 20.15 -20.05
C LYS A 479 -14.51 19.33 -18.75
N MET A 480 -13.69 19.63 -17.74
CA MET A 480 -13.66 18.98 -16.43
C MET A 480 -13.19 17.51 -16.44
N SER A 481 -12.64 17.00 -17.53
CA SER A 481 -11.96 15.70 -17.54
C SER A 481 -10.77 15.69 -16.59
N LEU A 482 -10.65 14.65 -15.78
CA LEU A 482 -9.54 14.52 -14.82
C LEU A 482 -8.20 14.45 -15.56
N ALA A 483 -8.01 13.46 -16.42
CA ALA A 483 -6.76 13.24 -17.15
C ALA A 483 -6.50 14.30 -18.22
N GLY A 484 -7.56 14.76 -18.90
CA GLY A 484 -7.43 15.68 -20.04
C GLY A 484 -7.42 17.16 -19.69
N MET A 485 -7.81 17.56 -18.48
CA MET A 485 -7.92 18.98 -18.13
C MET A 485 -7.56 19.28 -16.68
N VAL A 486 -8.29 18.73 -15.70
CA VAL A 486 -8.21 19.15 -14.29
C VAL A 486 -6.81 18.92 -13.72
N LEU A 487 -6.30 17.72 -13.86
CA LEU A 487 -5.01 17.34 -13.26
C LEU A 487 -3.80 17.94 -13.98
N PRO A 488 -3.72 17.97 -15.33
CA PRO A 488 -2.67 18.70 -16.01
C PRO A 488 -2.60 20.17 -15.62
N VAL A 489 -3.75 20.83 -15.49
CA VAL A 489 -3.80 22.24 -15.08
C VAL A 489 -3.41 22.37 -13.60
N GLY A 490 -3.92 21.49 -12.73
CA GLY A 490 -3.53 21.44 -11.31
C GLY A 490 -2.02 21.28 -11.12
N TYR A 491 -1.38 20.42 -11.92
CA TYR A 491 0.07 20.22 -11.93
C TYR A 491 0.80 21.52 -12.38
N LEU A 492 0.38 22.13 -13.46
CA LEU A 492 1.01 23.36 -13.97
C LEU A 492 0.85 24.54 -12.98
N ILE A 493 -0.21 24.53 -12.19
CA ILE A 493 -0.41 25.49 -11.10
C ILE A 493 0.54 25.17 -9.93
N ASP A 494 0.61 23.93 -9.50
CA ASP A 494 1.43 23.44 -8.39
C ASP A 494 2.92 23.78 -8.62
N GLU A 495 3.41 23.46 -9.80
CA GLU A 495 4.77 23.73 -10.24
C GLU A 495 5.04 25.23 -10.55
N GLY A 496 4.03 26.08 -10.45
CA GLY A 496 4.16 27.53 -10.61
C GLY A 496 4.33 28.01 -12.05
N TYR A 497 4.00 27.19 -13.06
CA TYR A 497 3.95 27.63 -14.47
C TYR A 497 2.74 28.52 -14.70
N ILE A 498 1.58 28.16 -14.19
CA ILE A 498 0.37 28.99 -14.22
C ILE A 498 0.37 29.88 -12.95
N LYS A 499 0.40 31.20 -13.17
CA LYS A 499 0.50 32.20 -12.11
C LYS A 499 -0.78 33.05 -12.04
N ASN A 500 -0.99 33.75 -10.90
CA ASN A 500 -2.07 34.72 -10.70
C ASN A 500 -3.49 34.18 -10.55
N ILE A 501 -3.64 32.98 -9.99
CA ILE A 501 -4.95 32.39 -9.62
C ILE A 501 -5.52 33.02 -8.31
N ASN A 502 -4.77 33.92 -7.66
CA ASN A 502 -4.89 34.31 -6.25
C ASN A 502 -6.22 34.93 -5.79
N ASN A 503 -7.24 35.07 -6.63
CA ASN A 503 -8.55 35.58 -6.22
C ASN A 503 -9.73 34.82 -6.82
N SER A 504 -9.52 33.81 -7.64
CA SER A 504 -10.60 33.01 -8.16
C SER A 504 -11.03 31.97 -7.11
N LYS A 505 -12.32 31.93 -6.82
CA LYS A 505 -12.97 30.88 -6.00
C LYS A 505 -14.07 30.18 -6.82
N ASN A 506 -14.12 30.44 -8.11
CA ASN A 506 -15.17 29.95 -8.98
C ASN A 506 -14.57 29.03 -10.05
N ILE A 507 -15.10 27.85 -10.16
CA ILE A 507 -14.73 26.87 -11.19
C ILE A 507 -14.93 27.41 -12.62
N GLU A 508 -15.86 28.35 -12.82
CA GLU A 508 -16.09 28.99 -14.11
C GLU A 508 -14.86 29.74 -14.65
N ASP A 509 -13.98 30.20 -13.75
CA ASP A 509 -12.76 30.89 -14.11
C ASP A 509 -11.66 29.95 -14.65
N LEU A 510 -11.84 28.63 -14.52
CA LEU A 510 -10.84 27.64 -14.96
C LEU A 510 -10.58 27.72 -16.47
N ASN A 511 -11.63 27.88 -17.28
CA ASN A 511 -11.45 28.06 -18.72
C ASN A 511 -10.62 29.31 -19.03
N ASP A 512 -10.90 30.44 -18.36
CA ASP A 512 -10.14 31.68 -18.53
C ASP A 512 -8.68 31.52 -18.10
N ILE A 513 -8.42 30.76 -17.01
CA ILE A 513 -7.06 30.43 -16.53
C ILE A 513 -6.30 29.66 -17.62
N ILE A 514 -6.92 28.64 -18.22
CA ILE A 514 -6.33 27.83 -19.28
C ILE A 514 -6.05 28.69 -20.52
N LEU A 515 -7.06 29.43 -21.03
CA LEU A 515 -6.94 30.26 -22.25
C LEU A 515 -6.00 31.47 -22.08
N ASN A 516 -5.71 31.88 -20.83
CA ASN A 516 -4.73 32.92 -20.56
C ASN A 516 -3.28 32.39 -20.48
N PHE A 517 -3.10 31.12 -20.09
CA PHE A 517 -1.79 30.47 -20.07
C PHE A 517 -1.42 29.90 -21.43
N PHE A 518 -2.32 29.09 -21.99
CA PHE A 518 -2.21 28.58 -23.33
C PHE A 518 -2.69 29.64 -24.37
N ASP A 519 -2.80 29.25 -25.60
CA ASP A 519 -3.36 30.14 -26.63
C ASP A 519 -4.91 30.21 -26.51
N PRO A 520 -5.57 31.33 -26.73
CA PRO A 520 -7.04 31.44 -26.77
C PRO A 520 -7.76 30.50 -27.73
N LEU A 521 -7.03 29.91 -28.68
CA LEU A 521 -7.57 28.89 -29.61
C LEU A 521 -7.54 27.48 -29.06
N SER A 522 -7.02 27.27 -27.83
CA SER A 522 -6.96 25.95 -27.22
C SER A 522 -8.32 25.28 -27.19
N SER A 523 -8.33 23.95 -27.43
CA SER A 523 -9.55 23.14 -27.48
C SER A 523 -9.94 22.64 -26.10
N ILE A 524 -11.09 23.07 -25.60
CA ILE A 524 -11.76 22.59 -24.39
C ILE A 524 -13.17 22.17 -24.79
N PRO A 525 -13.33 21.00 -25.42
CA PRO A 525 -14.59 20.65 -26.07
C PRO A 525 -15.66 20.17 -25.10
N GLU A 526 -16.91 20.41 -25.42
CA GLU A 526 -18.08 19.78 -24.82
C GLU A 526 -18.60 18.63 -25.71
N ASN A 527 -19.43 17.76 -25.11
CA ASN A 527 -19.96 16.61 -25.86
C ASN A 527 -20.64 16.99 -27.16
N GLY A 528 -20.20 16.37 -28.25
CA GLY A 528 -20.69 16.62 -29.62
C GLY A 528 -19.91 17.68 -30.39
N GLU A 529 -18.90 18.31 -29.79
CA GLU A 529 -17.99 19.22 -30.47
C GLU A 529 -16.81 18.48 -31.12
N SER A 530 -16.12 19.19 -32.01
CA SER A 530 -14.90 18.67 -32.63
C SER A 530 -13.82 18.45 -31.54
N TYR A 531 -13.05 17.38 -31.69
CA TYR A 531 -11.97 17.02 -30.77
C TYR A 531 -12.41 16.60 -29.35
N TYR A 532 -13.69 16.21 -29.17
CA TYR A 532 -14.21 15.69 -27.91
C TYR A 532 -13.63 14.30 -27.55
N GLY A 533 -13.32 14.10 -26.27
CA GLY A 533 -12.78 12.86 -25.69
C GLY A 533 -11.27 12.67 -25.92
N ASN A 534 -10.69 11.63 -25.33
CA ASN A 534 -9.26 11.31 -25.47
C ASN A 534 -8.86 11.17 -26.95
N LEU A 535 -9.70 10.46 -27.72
CA LEU A 535 -9.53 10.31 -29.15
C LEU A 535 -9.52 11.67 -29.88
N GLY A 536 -10.41 12.58 -29.50
CA GLY A 536 -10.49 13.91 -30.06
C GLY A 536 -9.29 14.78 -29.74
N ALA A 537 -8.76 14.70 -28.51
CA ALA A 537 -7.55 15.43 -28.11
C ALA A 537 -6.32 14.97 -28.90
N LEU A 538 -6.13 13.67 -29.10
CA LEU A 538 -5.06 13.12 -29.94
C LEU A 538 -5.22 13.54 -31.39
N LYS A 539 -6.45 13.52 -31.90
CA LYS A 539 -6.74 13.99 -33.26
C LYS A 539 -6.46 15.49 -33.44
N CYS A 540 -6.76 16.31 -32.44
CA CYS A 540 -6.45 17.74 -32.40
C CYS A 540 -4.94 18.00 -32.59
N LEU A 541 -4.11 17.21 -31.92
CA LEU A 541 -2.64 17.23 -32.06
C LEU A 541 -2.20 16.75 -33.44
N SER A 542 -2.79 15.67 -33.94
CA SER A 542 -2.42 15.05 -35.23
C SER A 542 -2.83 15.88 -36.42
N ASP A 543 -3.96 16.58 -36.34
CA ASP A 543 -4.47 17.49 -37.41
C ASP A 543 -3.68 18.83 -37.50
N ASP A 544 -2.57 18.99 -36.74
CA ASP A 544 -1.81 20.25 -36.64
C ASP A 544 -2.64 21.43 -36.06
N PHE A 545 -3.74 21.16 -35.37
CA PHE A 545 -4.52 22.22 -34.74
C PHE A 545 -3.89 22.66 -33.42
N GLY A 546 -3.40 21.69 -32.59
CA GLY A 546 -2.78 21.95 -31.30
C GLY A 546 -1.31 21.56 -31.25
N ASP A 547 -0.61 22.11 -30.27
CA ASP A 547 0.81 21.87 -29.99
C ASP A 547 1.02 20.75 -28.95
N ILE A 548 0.02 20.54 -28.07
CA ILE A 548 0.06 19.55 -26.97
C ILE A 548 -1.34 18.96 -26.75
N ALA A 549 -1.42 17.65 -26.51
CA ALA A 549 -2.65 16.96 -26.14
C ALA A 549 -2.53 16.32 -24.76
N PHE A 550 -3.57 16.50 -23.92
CA PHE A 550 -3.71 15.90 -22.61
C PHE A 550 -4.78 14.81 -22.67
N VAL A 551 -4.39 13.59 -22.33
CA VAL A 551 -5.23 12.40 -22.38
C VAL A 551 -4.90 11.45 -21.24
N GLU A 552 -5.70 10.42 -21.08
CA GLU A 552 -5.39 9.30 -20.20
C GLU A 552 -4.31 8.40 -20.83
N GLU A 553 -3.39 7.86 -20.02
CA GLU A 553 -2.36 6.92 -20.43
C GLU A 553 -2.96 5.71 -21.19
N GLY A 554 -2.22 5.18 -22.15
CA GLY A 554 -2.65 4.02 -22.96
C GLY A 554 -3.58 4.36 -24.15
N ASN A 555 -4.08 5.59 -24.22
CA ASN A 555 -4.97 5.97 -25.33
C ASN A 555 -4.20 6.12 -26.66
N LEU A 556 -2.96 6.60 -26.65
CA LEU A 556 -2.15 6.68 -27.86
C LEU A 556 -1.90 5.28 -28.43
N GLU A 557 -1.48 4.38 -27.59
CA GLU A 557 -1.20 2.98 -27.93
C GLU A 557 -2.45 2.30 -28.47
N SER A 558 -3.60 2.54 -27.85
CA SER A 558 -4.87 1.95 -28.24
C SER A 558 -5.40 2.43 -29.58
N TYR A 559 -5.10 3.68 -29.99
CA TYR A 559 -5.69 4.28 -31.19
C TYR A 559 -4.70 4.45 -32.35
N CYS A 560 -3.42 4.67 -32.04
CA CYS A 560 -2.43 5.08 -33.03
C CYS A 560 -1.14 4.24 -33.06
N GLU A 561 -0.88 3.45 -32.05
CA GLU A 561 0.31 2.62 -31.97
C GLU A 561 -0.04 1.16 -31.64
N ASN A 562 -1.11 0.64 -32.25
CA ASN A 562 -1.47 -0.78 -32.13
C ASN A 562 -0.38 -1.67 -32.72
N GLU A 563 -0.15 -2.84 -32.09
CA GLU A 563 0.78 -3.87 -32.60
C GLU A 563 0.41 -4.32 -34.02
N ASP A 564 -0.89 -4.35 -34.36
CA ASP A 564 -1.39 -4.57 -35.70
C ASP A 564 -1.59 -3.21 -36.39
N GLU A 565 -0.61 -2.78 -37.20
CA GLU A 565 -0.61 -1.49 -37.92
C GLU A 565 -1.90 -1.24 -38.73
N GLY A 566 -2.67 -2.27 -39.04
CA GLY A 566 -3.94 -2.16 -39.77
C GLY A 566 -5.11 -1.64 -38.94
N ASP A 567 -4.99 -1.58 -37.63
CA ASP A 567 -6.04 -1.14 -36.70
C ASP A 567 -5.86 0.34 -36.25
N ASN A 568 -4.74 0.98 -36.64
CA ASN A 568 -4.52 2.40 -36.39
C ASN A 568 -5.48 3.26 -37.18
N LEU A 569 -5.90 4.39 -36.59
CA LEU A 569 -6.82 5.32 -37.25
C LEU A 569 -6.10 6.13 -38.33
N ASP A 570 -6.79 6.38 -39.47
CA ASP A 570 -6.24 7.05 -40.68
C ASP A 570 -5.61 8.42 -40.41
N TRP A 571 -5.99 9.11 -39.35
CA TRP A 571 -5.48 10.45 -38.99
C TRP A 571 -4.31 10.44 -38.06
N CYS A 572 -3.92 9.28 -37.49
CA CYS A 572 -2.77 9.15 -36.62
C CYS A 572 -1.46 9.50 -37.35
N LEU A 573 -0.54 10.14 -36.63
CA LEU A 573 0.83 10.29 -37.09
C LEU A 573 1.51 8.93 -37.12
N ASN A 574 2.67 8.82 -37.79
CA ASN A 574 3.41 7.57 -37.80
C ASN A 574 3.99 7.28 -36.41
N SER A 575 4.26 5.99 -36.14
CA SER A 575 4.93 5.58 -34.91
C SER A 575 6.26 6.34 -34.70
N GLY A 576 6.44 6.88 -33.49
CA GLY A 576 7.60 7.71 -33.12
C GLY A 576 7.50 9.19 -33.50
N GLU A 577 6.39 9.64 -34.09
CA GLU A 577 6.13 11.08 -34.32
C GLU A 577 5.42 11.75 -33.13
N TYR A 578 4.99 10.96 -32.13
CA TYR A 578 4.53 11.46 -30.83
C TYR A 578 5.64 11.35 -29.80
N VAL A 579 5.72 12.33 -28.91
CA VAL A 579 6.61 12.34 -27.75
C VAL A 579 5.78 12.54 -26.50
N ALA A 580 5.82 11.56 -25.58
CA ALA A 580 5.21 11.67 -24.28
C ALA A 580 6.09 12.52 -23.36
N LEU A 581 5.55 13.57 -22.78
CA LEU A 581 6.19 14.34 -21.72
C LEU A 581 5.96 13.64 -20.37
N PRO A 582 6.95 13.63 -19.45
CA PRO A 582 6.86 12.93 -18.19
C PRO A 582 5.99 13.69 -17.17
N PHE A 583 4.69 13.53 -17.27
CA PHE A 583 3.76 14.00 -16.24
C PHE A 583 3.60 12.91 -15.17
N ASP A 584 4.18 13.09 -13.98
CA ASP A 584 3.94 12.18 -12.84
C ASP A 584 2.62 12.52 -12.14
N ILE A 585 1.53 12.30 -12.84
CA ILE A 585 0.17 12.57 -12.37
C ILE A 585 -0.57 11.25 -12.22
N LYS A 586 -0.82 10.87 -10.97
CA LYS A 586 -1.48 9.62 -10.60
C LYS A 586 -2.96 9.87 -10.31
N ILE A 587 -3.82 9.14 -11.00
CA ILE A 587 -5.26 9.14 -10.80
C ILE A 587 -5.63 7.85 -10.05
N PRO A 588 -6.21 7.93 -8.83
CA PRO A 588 -6.56 6.76 -8.06
C PRO A 588 -7.57 5.86 -8.79
N THR A 589 -7.45 4.55 -8.60
CA THR A 589 -8.45 3.57 -9.02
C THR A 589 -9.63 3.53 -8.05
N SER A 590 -10.63 2.68 -8.32
CA SER A 590 -11.80 2.49 -7.45
C SER A 590 -11.41 2.23 -6.01
N THR A 591 -12.09 2.90 -5.08
CA THR A 591 -11.72 2.98 -3.66
C THR A 591 -12.80 2.38 -2.79
N VAL A 592 -12.43 1.46 -1.90
CA VAL A 592 -13.30 0.98 -0.81
C VAL A 592 -13.23 1.98 0.34
N ILE A 593 -14.36 2.61 0.65
CA ILE A 593 -14.45 3.71 1.61
C ILE A 593 -15.49 3.42 2.69
N TYR A 594 -15.29 3.93 3.90
CA TYR A 594 -16.16 3.73 5.04
C TYR A 594 -16.21 4.98 5.93
N ASN A 595 -17.18 5.02 6.85
CA ASN A 595 -17.27 6.05 7.87
C ASN A 595 -16.58 5.55 9.17
N PRO A 596 -15.47 6.18 9.62
CA PRO A 596 -14.74 5.73 10.80
C PRO A 596 -15.55 5.90 12.11
N GLU A 597 -16.59 6.72 12.14
CA GLU A 597 -17.48 6.86 13.30
C GLU A 597 -18.46 5.69 13.44
N ASN A 598 -18.82 5.05 12.34
CA ASN A 598 -19.83 4.00 12.29
C ASN A 598 -19.23 2.58 12.32
N LEU A 599 -17.98 2.41 11.90
CA LEU A 599 -17.33 1.12 11.77
C LEU A 599 -16.14 1.02 12.74
N ASP A 600 -16.29 0.24 13.80
CA ASP A 600 -15.20 0.06 14.78
C ASP A 600 -13.97 -0.65 14.17
N VAL A 601 -12.81 -0.45 14.80
CA VAL A 601 -11.52 -0.96 14.31
C VAL A 601 -11.53 -2.46 14.07
N GLN A 602 -12.19 -3.23 14.94
CA GLN A 602 -12.24 -4.68 14.89
C GLN A 602 -13.06 -5.14 13.66
N SER A 603 -14.24 -4.57 13.48
CA SER A 603 -15.13 -4.86 12.33
C SER A 603 -14.49 -4.41 11.01
N ARG A 604 -13.90 -3.23 10.99
CA ARG A 604 -13.14 -2.71 9.84
C ARG A 604 -12.02 -3.66 9.40
N THR A 605 -11.23 -4.15 10.35
CA THR A 605 -10.13 -5.08 10.08
C THR A 605 -10.62 -6.40 9.52
N ALA A 606 -11.68 -6.96 10.09
CA ALA A 606 -12.28 -8.20 9.57
C ALA A 606 -12.82 -8.03 8.15
N ILE A 607 -13.49 -6.92 7.86
CA ILE A 607 -14.01 -6.59 6.53
C ILE A 607 -12.86 -6.42 5.53
N LEU A 608 -11.82 -5.66 5.90
CA LEU A 608 -10.65 -5.47 5.05
C LEU A 608 -9.98 -6.81 4.70
N ASN A 609 -9.79 -7.70 5.70
CA ASN A 609 -9.22 -9.02 5.46
C ASN A 609 -10.10 -9.87 4.52
N ALA A 610 -11.43 -9.73 4.62
CA ALA A 610 -12.35 -10.40 3.72
C ALA A 610 -12.23 -9.87 2.27
N PHE A 611 -12.06 -8.56 2.08
CA PHE A 611 -11.77 -7.99 0.76
C PHE A 611 -10.40 -8.45 0.23
N MET A 612 -9.38 -8.45 1.08
CA MET A 612 -8.03 -8.91 0.69
C MET A 612 -8.01 -10.40 0.31
N SER A 613 -8.93 -11.21 0.85
CA SER A 613 -9.04 -12.62 0.48
C SER A 613 -9.51 -12.84 -0.97
N LEU A 614 -10.13 -11.83 -1.60
CA LEU A 614 -10.48 -11.88 -3.03
C LEU A 614 -9.25 -12.03 -3.96
N ASN A 615 -8.06 -11.65 -3.50
CA ASN A 615 -6.82 -11.82 -4.27
C ASN A 615 -6.38 -13.28 -4.39
N PHE A 616 -6.92 -14.16 -3.57
CA PHE A 616 -6.47 -15.55 -3.49
C PHE A 616 -7.53 -16.48 -4.09
N GLU A 617 -7.08 -17.45 -4.85
CA GLU A 617 -7.86 -18.63 -5.19
C GLU A 617 -7.90 -19.52 -3.93
N MET A 618 -8.68 -19.11 -2.92
CA MET A 618 -8.88 -19.95 -1.76
C MET A 618 -9.82 -21.10 -2.16
N TYR A 619 -9.27 -22.30 -2.26
CA TYR A 619 -10.06 -23.52 -2.25
C TYR A 619 -10.66 -23.69 -0.84
N LEU A 620 -11.89 -23.22 -0.66
CA LEU A 620 -12.65 -23.49 0.56
C LEU A 620 -13.12 -24.95 0.50
N GLU A 621 -12.32 -25.87 1.05
CA GLU A 621 -12.81 -27.22 1.31
C GLU A 621 -13.98 -27.16 2.32
N ASN A 622 -15.15 -27.64 1.87
CA ASN A 622 -16.39 -27.80 2.67
C ASN A 622 -17.19 -26.53 2.95
N TYR A 623 -17.25 -25.57 2.04
CA TYR A 623 -18.21 -24.48 2.14
C TYR A 623 -19.65 -24.98 1.87
N SER A 624 -20.60 -24.66 2.74
CA SER A 624 -22.01 -25.03 2.61
C SER A 624 -22.88 -23.78 2.50
N PHE A 625 -23.26 -23.42 1.29
CA PHE A 625 -24.20 -22.34 1.01
C PHE A 625 -25.54 -22.92 0.56
N SER A 626 -26.66 -22.41 1.08
CA SER A 626 -28.04 -22.86 0.78
C SER A 626 -28.25 -24.38 0.82
N GLY A 627 -27.48 -25.12 1.64
CA GLY A 627 -27.60 -26.56 1.82
C GLY A 627 -26.90 -27.41 0.76
N LYS A 628 -26.04 -26.82 -0.09
CA LYS A 628 -25.13 -27.52 -1.00
C LYS A 628 -23.71 -27.39 -0.48
N THR A 629 -22.96 -28.48 -0.50
CA THR A 629 -21.52 -28.52 -0.18
C THR A 629 -20.76 -28.33 -1.49
N HIS A 630 -19.94 -27.27 -1.57
CA HIS A 630 -19.11 -26.97 -2.73
C HIS A 630 -17.65 -27.25 -2.38
N THR A 631 -16.92 -27.87 -3.29
CA THR A 631 -15.47 -28.05 -3.24
C THR A 631 -14.89 -27.22 -4.39
N GLY A 632 -14.14 -26.16 -4.08
CA GLY A 632 -13.53 -25.32 -5.09
C GLY A 632 -13.90 -23.86 -4.99
N CYS A 633 -13.64 -23.10 -6.06
CA CYS A 633 -14.06 -21.71 -6.19
C CYS A 633 -15.59 -21.60 -6.15
N TYR A 634 -16.10 -20.44 -5.75
CA TYR A 634 -17.53 -20.17 -5.62
C TYR A 634 -18.29 -20.46 -6.92
N ASP A 635 -19.39 -21.24 -6.85
CA ASP A 635 -20.21 -21.62 -8.00
C ASP A 635 -21.18 -20.48 -8.39
N ILE A 636 -20.89 -19.78 -9.48
CA ILE A 636 -21.75 -18.71 -10.04
C ILE A 636 -22.99 -19.25 -10.73
N SER A 637 -23.11 -20.56 -11.01
CA SER A 637 -24.20 -21.16 -11.80
C SER A 637 -25.60 -20.90 -11.23
N ILE A 638 -25.68 -20.38 -10.02
CA ILE A 638 -26.95 -20.02 -9.35
C ILE A 638 -27.59 -18.75 -9.97
N HIS A 639 -26.82 -17.92 -10.67
CA HIS A 639 -27.25 -16.59 -11.10
C HIS A 639 -27.18 -16.34 -12.62
N VAL A 640 -26.68 -17.31 -13.42
CA VAL A 640 -26.64 -17.20 -14.87
C VAL A 640 -27.81 -17.95 -15.48
N ILE A 641 -28.68 -17.24 -16.22
CA ILE A 641 -29.93 -17.76 -16.82
C ILE A 641 -29.67 -18.79 -17.96
N ASP A 642 -28.42 -19.10 -18.27
CA ASP A 642 -28.07 -20.00 -19.38
C ASP A 642 -27.52 -21.35 -18.87
N GLU A 643 -28.29 -22.38 -19.06
CA GLU A 643 -28.11 -23.74 -18.51
C GLU A 643 -26.85 -24.52 -18.98
N GLU A 644 -25.93 -23.94 -19.77
CA GLU A 644 -24.79 -24.64 -20.38
C GLU A 644 -23.40 -24.39 -19.76
N SER A 645 -23.24 -23.55 -18.72
CA SER A 645 -21.94 -23.37 -18.12
C SER A 645 -22.01 -23.28 -16.60
N GLU A 646 -21.75 -24.41 -15.93
CA GLU A 646 -21.30 -24.40 -14.53
C GLU A 646 -19.92 -23.71 -14.49
N LYS A 647 -19.88 -22.43 -14.12
CA LYS A 647 -18.62 -21.70 -13.90
C LYS A 647 -18.42 -21.53 -12.40
N GLU A 648 -17.32 -22.03 -11.92
CA GLU A 648 -16.81 -21.73 -10.58
C GLU A 648 -16.16 -20.34 -10.62
N ALA A 649 -16.56 -19.41 -9.74
CA ALA A 649 -15.90 -18.12 -9.61
C ALA A 649 -14.99 -18.10 -8.39
N CYS A 650 -13.73 -17.88 -8.64
CA CYS A 650 -12.74 -17.56 -7.62
C CYS A 650 -12.79 -16.06 -7.26
N GLY A 651 -12.19 -15.65 -6.16
CA GLY A 651 -12.11 -14.25 -5.76
C GLY A 651 -11.54 -13.36 -6.87
N SER A 652 -10.50 -13.81 -7.57
CA SER A 652 -9.92 -13.14 -8.74
C SER A 652 -10.89 -12.98 -9.92
N GLU A 653 -11.80 -13.92 -10.14
CA GLU A 653 -12.84 -13.80 -11.16
C GLU A 653 -13.94 -12.82 -10.76
N ILE A 654 -14.31 -12.77 -9.48
CA ILE A 654 -15.22 -11.74 -8.93
C ILE A 654 -14.63 -10.36 -9.16
N LEU A 655 -13.36 -10.15 -8.81
CA LEU A 655 -12.67 -8.88 -9.03
C LEU A 655 -12.65 -8.48 -10.50
N LYS A 656 -12.26 -9.40 -11.38
CA LYS A 656 -12.20 -9.14 -12.82
C LYS A 656 -13.56 -8.84 -13.43
N ASN A 657 -14.56 -9.62 -13.09
CA ASN A 657 -15.86 -9.54 -13.73
C ASN A 657 -16.75 -8.42 -13.18
N MET A 658 -16.68 -8.13 -11.88
CA MET A 658 -17.49 -7.08 -11.26
C MET A 658 -16.81 -5.70 -11.29
N PHE A 659 -15.49 -5.67 -11.10
CA PHE A 659 -14.77 -4.41 -10.89
C PHE A 659 -13.71 -4.12 -11.97
N ASN A 660 -13.60 -4.98 -12.99
CA ASN A 660 -12.52 -4.92 -13.98
C ASN A 660 -11.14 -4.75 -13.32
N SER A 661 -10.91 -5.52 -12.24
CA SER A 661 -9.76 -5.39 -11.36
C SER A 661 -8.94 -6.69 -11.35
N SER A 662 -7.61 -6.55 -11.29
CA SER A 662 -6.68 -7.67 -11.12
C SER A 662 -6.47 -8.05 -9.65
N GLY A 663 -6.84 -7.17 -8.70
CA GLY A 663 -6.64 -7.38 -7.28
C GLY A 663 -7.18 -6.26 -6.41
N VAL A 664 -7.18 -6.49 -5.11
CA VAL A 664 -7.47 -5.50 -4.07
C VAL A 664 -6.23 -5.31 -3.24
N VAL A 665 -5.85 -4.08 -2.98
CA VAL A 665 -4.75 -3.77 -2.06
C VAL A 665 -5.22 -2.85 -0.96
N ARG A 666 -4.67 -3.06 0.23
CA ARG A 666 -4.89 -2.16 1.33
C ARG A 666 -4.24 -0.81 1.04
N VAL A 667 -4.97 0.26 1.32
CA VAL A 667 -4.50 1.65 1.24
C VAL A 667 -5.07 2.46 2.39
N THR A 668 -4.38 3.53 2.76
CA THR A 668 -4.97 4.62 3.53
C THR A 668 -5.41 5.73 2.58
N SER A 669 -6.32 6.60 3.02
CA SER A 669 -6.71 7.78 2.24
C SER A 669 -5.49 8.65 1.88
N GLN A 670 -4.55 8.77 2.80
CA GLN A 670 -3.33 9.55 2.57
C GLN A 670 -2.44 8.94 1.48
N GLU A 671 -2.24 7.62 1.50
CA GLU A 671 -1.41 6.92 0.49
C GLU A 671 -2.06 6.94 -0.89
N HIS A 672 -3.37 6.74 -0.95
CA HIS A 672 -4.08 6.56 -2.21
C HIS A 672 -4.55 7.86 -2.85
N LEU A 673 -5.01 8.83 -2.04
CA LEU A 673 -5.68 10.04 -2.53
C LEU A 673 -4.85 11.33 -2.40
N SER A 674 -3.74 11.34 -1.63
CA SER A 674 -3.04 12.60 -1.32
C SER A 674 -2.40 13.26 -2.54
N HIS A 675 -1.77 12.48 -3.43
CA HIS A 675 -1.18 13.03 -4.65
C HIS A 675 -2.24 13.68 -5.56
N PHE A 676 -3.35 12.97 -5.75
CA PHE A 676 -4.52 13.48 -6.47
C PHE A 676 -5.08 14.74 -5.78
N SER A 677 -5.24 14.70 -4.44
CA SER A 677 -5.73 15.82 -3.65
C SER A 677 -4.86 17.07 -3.80
N ASN A 678 -3.55 16.93 -3.78
CA ASN A 678 -2.63 18.06 -3.92
C ASN A 678 -2.84 18.79 -5.25
N LEU A 679 -3.02 18.05 -6.33
CA LEU A 679 -3.21 18.64 -7.65
C LEU A 679 -4.62 19.22 -7.84
N VAL A 680 -5.64 18.45 -7.49
CA VAL A 680 -7.04 18.88 -7.63
C VAL A 680 -7.35 20.11 -6.78
N SER A 681 -6.82 20.17 -5.55
CA SER A 681 -7.04 21.32 -4.64
C SER A 681 -6.47 22.65 -5.16
N ASN A 682 -5.59 22.62 -6.16
CA ASN A 682 -5.10 23.85 -6.82
C ASN A 682 -6.13 24.47 -7.78
N ILE A 683 -7.17 23.73 -8.13
CA ILE A 683 -8.22 24.21 -9.03
C ILE A 683 -9.25 25.03 -8.24
N PRO A 684 -9.49 26.30 -8.61
CA PRO A 684 -10.43 27.15 -7.90
C PRO A 684 -11.86 26.62 -7.90
N GLY A 685 -12.51 26.54 -6.75
CA GLY A 685 -13.91 26.14 -6.59
C GLY A 685 -14.20 24.67 -6.93
N ILE A 686 -13.18 23.81 -6.91
CA ILE A 686 -13.32 22.41 -7.33
C ILE A 686 -14.12 21.57 -6.32
N SER A 687 -13.98 21.83 -5.01
CA SER A 687 -14.75 21.12 -3.99
C SER A 687 -16.24 21.41 -4.13
N GLU A 688 -16.61 22.69 -4.21
CA GLU A 688 -18.00 23.10 -4.42
C GLU A 688 -18.57 22.54 -5.72
N TYR A 689 -17.76 22.52 -6.79
CA TYR A 689 -18.17 21.91 -8.07
C TYR A 689 -18.50 20.42 -7.90
N TYR A 690 -17.67 19.63 -7.25
CA TYR A 690 -17.93 18.20 -7.08
C TYR A 690 -19.07 17.92 -6.11
N ILE A 691 -19.24 18.71 -5.04
CA ILE A 691 -20.40 18.61 -4.14
C ILE A 691 -21.70 18.81 -4.96
N GLU A 692 -21.73 19.84 -5.83
CA GLU A 692 -22.89 20.11 -6.70
C GLU A 692 -23.06 19.02 -7.77
N TYR A 693 -21.95 18.61 -8.40
CA TYR A 693 -21.94 17.58 -9.46
C TYR A 693 -22.50 16.24 -8.96
N PHE A 694 -22.07 15.79 -7.79
CA PHE A 694 -22.57 14.58 -7.14
C PHE A 694 -23.91 14.80 -6.42
N LYS A 695 -24.39 16.04 -6.31
CA LYS A 695 -25.64 16.41 -5.61
C LYS A 695 -25.62 16.00 -4.15
N ILE A 696 -24.49 16.15 -3.47
CA ILE A 696 -24.35 15.87 -2.04
C ILE A 696 -24.91 17.09 -1.30
N PHE A 697 -25.98 16.91 -0.52
CA PHE A 697 -26.65 17.99 0.19
C PHE A 697 -26.00 18.21 1.56
N GLU A 698 -25.65 19.44 1.89
CA GLU A 698 -25.38 19.83 3.27
C GLU A 698 -26.72 19.90 4.01
N GLU A 699 -26.87 19.15 5.13
CA GLU A 699 -27.98 19.40 6.03
C GLU A 699 -27.83 20.84 6.56
N GLU A 700 -28.79 21.70 6.29
CA GLU A 700 -28.89 23.02 6.96
C GLU A 700 -29.04 22.74 8.46
N THR A 701 -27.96 22.96 9.23
CA THR A 701 -27.91 22.84 10.70
C THR A 701 -28.73 23.92 11.39
#